data_5ec3324de484f6b774596776560e82f4
#
_entry.id   5ec3324de484f6b774596776560e82f4
#
_cell.length_a   1.000
_cell.length_b   1.000
_cell.length_c   1.000
_cell.angle_alpha   90.00
_cell.angle_beta   90.00
_cell.angle_gamma   90.00
#
_symmetry.space_group_name_H-M   'P 1'
#
loop_
_entity.id
_entity.type
_entity.pdbx_description
1 polymer ?
#
loop_
_entity_poly.entity_id
_entity_poly.type
_entity_poly.pdbx_seq_one_letter_code
_entity_poly.pdbx_strand_id
1 'polypeptide(L)'
;MSKWWNKMVGRSDTYRPIPQDVRIRIIEGSCKQVSRGVFFSTVIIITSFMPVFMLTGQEGKLFHPLAYTKTFIMIVDAILVVTLAPVLISFFMKGRFRPESSNPINRVLEKIYEPLIRGCIKWRKTTIGVNILALAISVPLIVSLGREFMPPLDEGSLLFMPVTLPDVSNSEVKRILQVQDKIITTVPEVAHVMGKAGRANTATDNSPISMIETIILLKPRSEWRKGMTKEDIINELNSKLQIPGVTNGWTQPIINRINMLSTGIRTDIGLKVYGQNLDTIYAFAQKLKKELEGIDGVKDLYVEPITGGKYIDVAVKREEIGRYGLSVDDVNAIVESALGGMRLTTTVEGRQRFSVNARFGQDFRNNITSLKRLQVQTMDFGPIPLEAVADIKLSEGPPMINSENAMLRGTVLFNVRGRDLGSTVSEAREKLDKMMIRLPKGYFLEWSGQYENLIRSEKTLKLILPIVLVVIFLSMYFAFHSAREAFLSLITVPFALIGGAYIIYFWGVNLSVAVAVGFIALFGLAVETGIVMVIYLNDAMQQLVAKKGNSRETITREDLKEYVIAGAAKRLRPKLMTVCVSLFALIPILWSHGVGSDVMKPIVLPMVGGVLTSATHILLVTPLIFLMAKEYELKKYGKIEVLEVKH
;
A
#
# COMPACT_ATOMS: atom_id res chain seq x y z
N MET A 1 25.78 48.55 -23.52
CA MET A 1 24.91 47.39 -23.19
C MET A 1 23.47 47.54 -23.61
N SER A 2 22.80 48.70 -23.47
CA SER A 2 21.39 48.85 -23.81
C SER A 2 21.06 48.75 -25.32
N LYS A 3 21.90 49.28 -26.23
CA LYS A 3 21.69 49.18 -27.69
C LYS A 3 21.87 47.78 -28.26
N TRP A 4 22.83 47.01 -27.74
CA TRP A 4 23.07 45.59 -28.13
C TRP A 4 21.93 44.68 -27.64
N TRP A 5 21.48 44.90 -26.38
CA TRP A 5 20.33 44.20 -25.81
C TRP A 5 19.02 44.51 -26.58
N ASN A 6 18.81 45.79 -26.95
CA ASN A 6 17.65 46.22 -27.74
C ASN A 6 17.62 45.63 -29.17
N LYS A 7 18.80 45.43 -29.80
CA LYS A 7 18.94 44.80 -31.12
C LYS A 7 18.73 43.29 -31.04
N MET A 8 19.20 42.62 -29.97
CA MET A 8 18.93 41.18 -29.71
C MET A 8 17.47 40.92 -29.38
N VAL A 9 16.82 41.87 -28.72
CA VAL A 9 15.42 41.80 -28.28
C VAL A 9 14.43 42.26 -29.35
N GLY A 10 14.86 42.70 -30.55
CA GLY A 10 13.98 43.08 -31.68
C GLY A 10 13.01 44.24 -31.35
N ARG A 11 13.48 45.30 -30.66
CA ARG A 11 12.68 46.48 -30.39
C ARG A 11 12.49 47.30 -31.65
N SER A 12 11.25 47.33 -32.22
CA SER A 12 10.81 48.36 -33.14
C SER A 12 10.24 49.54 -32.32
N ASP A 13 10.55 50.76 -32.70
CA ASP A 13 10.17 52.00 -31.97
C ASP A 13 8.69 52.42 -32.04
N THR A 14 7.81 51.59 -32.60
CA THR A 14 6.39 51.87 -32.81
C THR A 14 5.45 51.12 -31.86
N TYR A 15 5.85 50.94 -30.59
CA TYR A 15 4.99 50.27 -29.60
C TYR A 15 3.94 51.23 -29.03
N ARG A 16 2.67 50.97 -29.32
CA ARG A 16 1.55 51.57 -28.58
C ARG A 16 1.10 50.58 -27.51
N PRO A 17 1.08 50.98 -26.21
CA PRO A 17 0.55 50.09 -25.16
C PRO A 17 -0.93 49.84 -25.45
N ILE A 18 -1.34 48.56 -25.32
CA ILE A 18 -2.75 48.18 -25.46
C ILE A 18 -3.54 48.89 -24.34
N PRO A 19 -4.62 49.62 -24.66
CA PRO A 19 -5.49 50.25 -23.66
C PRO A 19 -5.96 49.24 -22.62
N GLN A 20 -6.14 49.69 -21.39
CA GLN A 20 -6.46 48.78 -20.27
C GLN A 20 -7.78 48.05 -20.47
N ASP A 21 -8.79 48.71 -21.00
CA ASP A 21 -10.10 48.15 -21.31
C ASP A 21 -10.03 47.05 -22.39
N VAL A 22 -9.27 47.28 -23.46
CA VAL A 22 -9.02 46.26 -24.50
C VAL A 22 -8.29 45.07 -23.95
N ARG A 23 -7.27 45.28 -23.09
CA ARG A 23 -6.51 44.21 -22.43
C ARG A 23 -7.42 43.37 -21.54
N ILE A 24 -8.29 44.00 -20.74
CA ILE A 24 -9.22 43.29 -19.86
C ILE A 24 -10.18 42.43 -20.68
N ARG A 25 -10.75 42.97 -21.80
CA ARG A 25 -11.63 42.19 -22.68
C ARG A 25 -10.92 40.98 -23.31
N ILE A 26 -9.66 41.13 -23.72
CA ILE A 26 -8.86 40.00 -24.25
C ILE A 26 -8.65 38.94 -23.18
N ILE A 27 -8.29 39.33 -21.94
CA ILE A 27 -8.11 38.42 -20.82
C ILE A 27 -9.43 37.71 -20.49
N GLU A 28 -10.53 38.44 -20.38
CA GLU A 28 -11.87 37.89 -20.13
C GLU A 28 -12.27 36.87 -21.19
N GLY A 29 -12.12 37.19 -22.47
CA GLY A 29 -12.41 36.26 -23.56
C GLY A 29 -11.55 35.01 -23.52
N SER A 30 -10.25 35.16 -23.27
CA SER A 30 -9.31 34.01 -23.15
C SER A 30 -9.63 33.16 -21.94
N CYS A 31 -9.94 33.77 -20.79
CA CYS A 31 -10.29 33.02 -19.57
C CYS A 31 -11.62 32.27 -19.74
N LYS A 32 -12.64 32.88 -20.34
CA LYS A 32 -13.92 32.22 -20.65
C LYS A 32 -13.75 31.00 -21.55
N GLN A 33 -12.86 31.07 -22.53
CA GLN A 33 -12.57 29.95 -23.45
C GLN A 33 -11.93 28.75 -22.73
N VAL A 34 -11.05 29.00 -21.76
CA VAL A 34 -10.26 27.94 -21.10
C VAL A 34 -10.91 27.45 -19.81
N SER A 35 -11.64 28.30 -19.08
CA SER A 35 -12.18 28.02 -17.74
C SER A 35 -13.05 26.76 -17.68
N ARG A 36 -13.92 26.54 -18.69
CA ARG A 36 -14.79 25.36 -18.76
C ARG A 36 -13.95 24.05 -18.84
N GLY A 37 -12.96 24.04 -19.72
CA GLY A 37 -12.07 22.87 -19.87
C GLY A 37 -11.28 22.57 -18.61
N VAL A 38 -10.76 23.61 -17.94
CA VAL A 38 -9.99 23.46 -16.69
C VAL A 38 -10.90 22.99 -15.56
N PHE A 39 -12.09 23.55 -15.41
CA PHE A 39 -13.04 23.14 -14.38
C PHE A 39 -13.41 21.66 -14.50
N PHE A 40 -13.84 21.22 -15.70
CA PHE A 40 -14.18 19.81 -15.89
C PHE A 40 -12.98 18.87 -15.73
N SER A 41 -11.78 19.28 -16.16
CA SER A 41 -10.59 18.47 -15.95
C SER A 41 -10.27 18.28 -14.47
N THR A 42 -10.42 19.34 -13.66
CA THR A 42 -10.23 19.26 -12.20
C THR A 42 -11.29 18.38 -11.53
N VAL A 43 -12.56 18.51 -11.92
CA VAL A 43 -13.63 17.62 -11.43
C VAL A 43 -13.32 16.15 -11.74
N ILE A 44 -12.81 15.87 -12.94
CA ILE A 44 -12.44 14.50 -13.33
C ILE A 44 -11.26 13.96 -12.53
N ILE A 45 -10.26 14.80 -12.23
CA ILE A 45 -9.14 14.40 -11.35
C ILE A 45 -9.66 14.05 -9.96
N ILE A 46 -10.53 14.89 -9.38
CA ILE A 46 -11.17 14.63 -8.08
C ILE A 46 -11.93 13.30 -8.13
N THR A 47 -12.75 13.11 -9.15
CA THR A 47 -13.54 11.88 -9.36
C THR A 47 -12.66 10.64 -9.50
N SER A 48 -11.52 10.75 -10.20
CA SER A 48 -10.58 9.63 -10.36
C SER A 48 -10.00 9.15 -9.03
N PHE A 49 -9.95 10.02 -8.00
CA PHE A 49 -9.45 9.70 -6.66
C PHE A 49 -10.51 9.10 -5.72
N MET A 50 -11.80 9.11 -6.10
CA MET A 50 -12.88 8.55 -5.28
C MET A 50 -12.66 7.09 -4.86
N PRO A 51 -12.06 6.20 -5.70
CA PRO A 51 -11.76 4.83 -5.28
C PRO A 51 -10.92 4.73 -4.02
N VAL A 52 -10.01 5.68 -3.78
CA VAL A 52 -9.13 5.67 -2.62
C VAL A 52 -9.91 5.84 -1.32
N PHE A 53 -11.01 6.60 -1.32
CA PHE A 53 -11.90 6.76 -0.17
C PHE A 53 -12.72 5.50 0.17
N MET A 54 -12.83 4.56 -0.77
CA MET A 54 -13.55 3.31 -0.55
C MET A 54 -12.64 2.18 -0.06
N LEU A 55 -11.34 2.41 0.03
CA LEU A 55 -10.42 1.48 0.67
C LEU A 55 -10.74 1.43 2.17
N THR A 56 -10.81 0.23 2.73
CA THR A 56 -11.13 -0.02 4.14
C THR A 56 -9.94 -0.65 4.84
N GLY A 57 -9.96 -0.70 6.19
CA GLY A 57 -8.88 -1.35 6.93
C GLY A 57 -7.59 -0.53 6.99
N GLN A 58 -6.45 -1.18 6.85
CA GLN A 58 -5.12 -0.56 6.95
C GLN A 58 -4.83 0.37 5.76
N GLU A 59 -5.17 -0.08 4.56
CA GLU A 59 -5.00 0.67 3.32
C GLU A 59 -5.78 1.98 3.35
N GLY A 60 -7.01 1.95 3.87
CA GLY A 60 -7.81 3.16 4.06
C GLY A 60 -7.14 4.15 5.01
N LYS A 61 -6.69 3.68 6.19
CA LYS A 61 -6.00 4.53 7.17
C LYS A 61 -4.74 5.20 6.62
N LEU A 62 -4.02 4.52 5.74
CA LEU A 62 -2.80 5.06 5.14
C LEU A 62 -3.09 6.04 3.99
N PHE A 63 -4.05 5.72 3.11
CA PHE A 63 -4.28 6.49 1.88
C PHE A 63 -5.37 7.55 1.98
N HIS A 64 -6.31 7.47 2.93
CA HIS A 64 -7.33 8.51 3.12
C HIS A 64 -6.74 9.90 3.38
N PRO A 65 -5.73 10.09 4.26
CA PRO A 65 -5.12 11.40 4.46
C PRO A 65 -4.53 11.98 3.17
N LEU A 66 -3.88 11.14 2.34
CA LEU A 66 -3.37 11.53 1.02
C LEU A 66 -4.51 11.95 0.09
N ALA A 67 -5.59 11.16 0.05
CA ALA A 67 -6.75 11.44 -0.80
C ALA A 67 -7.47 12.73 -0.36
N TYR A 68 -7.66 12.96 0.94
CA TYR A 68 -8.22 14.20 1.46
C TYR A 68 -7.37 15.41 1.07
N THR A 69 -6.07 15.35 1.35
CA THR A 69 -5.15 16.46 1.06
C THR A 69 -5.19 16.80 -0.42
N LYS A 70 -5.08 15.80 -1.30
CA LYS A 70 -5.13 16.00 -2.75
C LYS A 70 -6.47 16.56 -3.20
N THR A 71 -7.58 16.02 -2.72
CA THR A 71 -8.93 16.47 -3.10
C THR A 71 -9.17 17.91 -2.68
N PHE A 72 -8.81 18.29 -1.45
CA PHE A 72 -8.96 19.69 -0.99
C PHE A 72 -8.08 20.65 -1.77
N ILE A 73 -6.82 20.29 -2.06
CA ILE A 73 -5.94 21.10 -2.91
C ILE A 73 -6.58 21.30 -4.28
N MET A 74 -7.11 20.25 -4.91
CA MET A 74 -7.73 20.34 -6.23
C MET A 74 -9.02 21.17 -6.24
N ILE A 75 -9.84 21.10 -5.17
CA ILE A 75 -11.03 21.95 -5.03
C ILE A 75 -10.63 23.43 -4.94
N VAL A 76 -9.65 23.73 -4.10
CA VAL A 76 -9.14 25.11 -3.94
C VAL A 76 -8.50 25.59 -5.24
N ASP A 77 -7.72 24.75 -5.91
CA ASP A 77 -7.10 25.06 -7.21
C ASP A 77 -8.17 25.40 -8.27
N ALA A 78 -9.23 24.61 -8.38
CA ALA A 78 -10.35 24.88 -9.29
C ALA A 78 -10.98 26.27 -9.05
N ILE A 79 -11.16 26.64 -7.79
CA ILE A 79 -11.71 27.96 -7.42
C ILE A 79 -10.71 29.06 -7.77
N LEU A 80 -9.43 28.89 -7.42
CA LEU A 80 -8.39 29.89 -7.66
C LEU A 80 -8.11 30.14 -9.14
N VAL A 81 -8.11 29.08 -9.95
CA VAL A 81 -7.91 29.18 -11.41
C VAL A 81 -9.03 30.01 -12.08
N VAL A 82 -10.27 29.86 -11.62
CA VAL A 82 -11.41 30.61 -12.20
C VAL A 82 -11.50 32.02 -11.63
N THR A 83 -11.10 32.28 -10.40
CA THR A 83 -11.25 33.56 -9.71
C THR A 83 -9.97 34.38 -9.67
N LEU A 84 -8.93 33.86 -9.02
CA LEU A 84 -7.71 34.61 -8.74
C LEU A 84 -6.78 34.73 -9.96
N ALA A 85 -6.66 33.67 -10.75
CA ALA A 85 -5.72 33.64 -11.87
C ALA A 85 -6.06 34.74 -12.93
N PRO A 86 -7.30 34.97 -13.37
CA PRO A 86 -7.65 36.08 -14.27
C PRO A 86 -7.29 37.45 -13.70
N VAL A 87 -7.53 37.66 -12.41
CA VAL A 87 -7.19 38.89 -11.70
C VAL A 87 -5.67 39.10 -11.68
N LEU A 88 -4.91 38.11 -11.30
CA LEU A 88 -3.44 38.19 -11.30
C LEU A 88 -2.89 38.45 -12.72
N ILE A 89 -3.42 37.78 -13.74
CA ILE A 89 -3.07 38.03 -15.15
C ILE A 89 -3.31 39.51 -15.50
N SER A 90 -4.44 40.10 -15.10
CA SER A 90 -4.75 41.48 -15.37
C SER A 90 -3.78 42.47 -14.72
N PHE A 91 -3.26 42.16 -13.52
CA PHE A 91 -2.30 42.97 -12.79
C PHE A 91 -0.86 42.81 -13.29
N PHE A 92 -0.42 41.59 -13.52
CA PHE A 92 1.00 41.26 -13.78
C PHE A 92 1.34 41.21 -15.27
N MET A 93 0.40 40.86 -16.16
CA MET A 93 0.66 40.82 -17.60
C MET A 93 0.57 42.23 -18.21
N LYS A 94 1.63 43.00 -18.01
CA LYS A 94 1.79 44.35 -18.60
C LYS A 94 3.00 44.35 -19.55
N GLY A 95 2.90 45.01 -20.68
CA GLY A 95 4.00 45.23 -21.60
C GLY A 95 3.86 44.52 -22.95
N ARG A 96 5.01 44.22 -23.58
CA ARG A 96 5.09 43.67 -24.93
C ARG A 96 4.97 42.13 -24.90
N PHE A 97 3.97 41.62 -25.57
CA PHE A 97 3.87 40.18 -25.83
C PHE A 97 4.62 39.82 -27.10
N ARG A 98 5.59 38.93 -26.99
CA ARG A 98 6.26 38.36 -28.17
C ARG A 98 5.36 37.29 -28.77
N PRO A 99 5.20 37.22 -30.11
CA PRO A 99 4.50 36.13 -30.73
C PRO A 99 5.21 34.80 -30.38
N GLU A 100 4.45 33.73 -30.22
CA GLU A 100 4.99 32.39 -29.83
C GLU A 100 6.05 31.89 -30.82
N SER A 101 5.91 32.23 -32.12
CA SER A 101 6.86 31.92 -33.17
C SER A 101 8.25 32.57 -32.99
N SER A 102 8.37 33.58 -32.12
CA SER A 102 9.66 34.26 -31.84
C SER A 102 10.49 33.52 -30.76
N ASN A 103 9.90 32.60 -30.01
CA ASN A 103 10.57 31.87 -28.96
C ASN A 103 11.46 30.77 -29.58
N PRO A 104 12.79 30.75 -29.32
CA PRO A 104 13.69 29.76 -29.91
C PRO A 104 13.35 28.33 -29.48
N ILE A 105 12.91 28.14 -28.23
CA ILE A 105 12.51 26.82 -27.72
C ILE A 105 11.28 26.30 -28.48
N ASN A 106 10.30 27.16 -28.71
CA ASN A 106 9.09 26.76 -29.46
C ASN A 106 9.42 26.37 -30.90
N ARG A 107 10.30 27.13 -31.57
CA ARG A 107 10.75 26.78 -32.94
C ARG A 107 11.45 25.41 -33.01
N VAL A 108 12.30 25.11 -32.04
CA VAL A 108 12.97 23.80 -31.97
C VAL A 108 11.96 22.68 -31.74
N LEU A 109 11.02 22.87 -30.81
CA LEU A 109 9.99 21.89 -30.51
C LEU A 109 9.05 21.66 -31.70
N GLU A 110 8.60 22.71 -32.37
CA GLU A 110 7.77 22.60 -33.58
C GLU A 110 8.52 21.94 -34.73
N LYS A 111 9.80 22.28 -34.94
CA LYS A 111 10.66 21.69 -35.97
C LYS A 111 10.88 20.18 -35.78
N ILE A 112 10.88 19.70 -34.53
CA ILE A 112 10.97 18.28 -34.21
C ILE A 112 9.59 17.61 -34.31
N TYR A 113 8.56 18.27 -33.82
CA TYR A 113 7.21 17.72 -33.72
C TYR A 113 6.50 17.56 -35.06
N GLU A 114 6.64 18.57 -35.95
CA GLU A 114 5.92 18.58 -37.23
C GLU A 114 6.27 17.38 -38.13
N PRO A 115 7.53 17.01 -38.35
CA PRO A 115 7.85 15.81 -39.12
C PRO A 115 7.38 14.53 -38.45
N LEU A 116 7.40 14.45 -37.11
CA LEU A 116 6.92 13.28 -36.39
C LEU A 116 5.41 13.07 -36.57
N ILE A 117 4.59 14.10 -36.39
CA ILE A 117 3.14 13.99 -36.56
C ILE A 117 2.76 13.72 -38.03
N ARG A 118 3.44 14.37 -38.99
CA ARG A 118 3.26 14.09 -40.43
C ARG A 118 3.61 12.65 -40.77
N GLY A 119 4.69 12.10 -40.18
CA GLY A 119 5.07 10.70 -40.29
C GLY A 119 4.02 9.74 -39.73
N CYS A 120 3.50 10.03 -38.52
CA CYS A 120 2.43 9.25 -37.89
C CYS A 120 1.14 9.26 -38.75
N ILE A 121 0.77 10.40 -39.33
CA ILE A 121 -0.40 10.53 -40.21
C ILE A 121 -0.16 9.79 -41.53
N LYS A 122 1.06 9.83 -42.10
CA LYS A 122 1.41 9.10 -43.34
C LYS A 122 1.32 7.58 -43.13
N TRP A 123 1.87 7.09 -42.01
CA TRP A 123 1.92 5.65 -41.67
C TRP A 123 0.92 5.28 -40.57
N ARG A 124 -0.33 5.74 -40.72
CA ARG A 124 -1.39 5.63 -39.69
C ARG A 124 -1.62 4.20 -39.18
N LYS A 125 -1.64 3.20 -40.08
CA LYS A 125 -1.85 1.79 -39.70
C LYS A 125 -0.70 1.26 -38.83
N THR A 126 0.54 1.60 -39.16
CA THR A 126 1.74 1.23 -38.41
C THR A 126 1.75 1.93 -37.04
N THR A 127 1.45 3.23 -37.00
CA THR A 127 1.39 4.00 -35.74
C THR A 127 0.37 3.41 -34.75
N ILE A 128 -0.84 3.12 -35.23
CA ILE A 128 -1.88 2.49 -34.41
C ILE A 128 -1.46 1.06 -34.03
N GLY A 129 -0.92 0.28 -34.98
CA GLY A 129 -0.46 -1.08 -34.74
C GLY A 129 0.63 -1.17 -33.67
N VAL A 130 1.62 -0.28 -33.70
CA VAL A 130 2.69 -0.21 -32.68
C VAL A 130 2.11 0.12 -31.29
N ASN A 131 1.16 1.06 -31.21
CA ASN A 131 0.53 1.40 -29.94
C ASN A 131 -0.32 0.25 -29.39
N ILE A 132 -1.11 -0.43 -30.23
CA ILE A 132 -1.88 -1.61 -29.83
C ILE A 132 -0.95 -2.75 -29.39
N LEU A 133 0.15 -2.96 -30.12
CA LEU A 133 1.15 -3.97 -29.77
C LEU A 133 1.80 -3.65 -28.41
N ALA A 134 2.18 -2.40 -28.17
CA ALA A 134 2.74 -1.98 -26.89
C ALA A 134 1.73 -2.21 -25.73
N LEU A 135 0.45 -1.93 -25.97
CA LEU A 135 -0.62 -2.22 -25.01
C LEU A 135 -0.77 -3.73 -24.80
N ALA A 136 -0.77 -4.51 -25.86
CA ALA A 136 -0.88 -5.97 -25.78
C ALA A 136 0.30 -6.61 -25.02
N ILE A 137 1.52 -6.08 -25.18
CA ILE A 137 2.70 -6.53 -24.42
C ILE A 137 2.62 -6.09 -22.94
N SER A 138 2.03 -4.94 -22.64
CA SER A 138 1.92 -4.49 -21.24
C SER A 138 1.04 -5.38 -20.38
N VAL A 139 0.06 -6.07 -20.94
CA VAL A 139 -0.83 -6.99 -20.21
C VAL A 139 -0.07 -8.19 -19.61
N PRO A 140 0.67 -9.01 -20.37
CA PRO A 140 1.45 -10.08 -19.78
C PRO A 140 2.53 -9.58 -18.80
N LEU A 141 3.11 -8.40 -19.02
CA LEU A 141 4.04 -7.80 -18.06
C LEU A 141 3.37 -7.54 -16.71
N ILE A 142 2.16 -6.95 -16.69
CA ILE A 142 1.41 -6.72 -15.46
C ILE A 142 1.04 -8.05 -14.78
N VAL A 143 0.63 -9.06 -15.56
CA VAL A 143 0.25 -10.37 -15.03
C VAL A 143 1.46 -11.12 -14.44
N SER A 144 2.66 -10.92 -14.99
CA SER A 144 3.89 -11.54 -14.50
C SER A 144 4.47 -10.85 -13.24
N LEU A 145 3.98 -9.67 -12.87
CA LEU A 145 4.39 -9.00 -11.64
C LEU A 145 3.93 -9.78 -10.42
N GLY A 146 4.79 -9.89 -9.43
CA GLY A 146 4.44 -10.39 -8.12
C GLY A 146 3.34 -9.54 -7.47
N ARG A 147 2.59 -10.14 -6.54
CA ARG A 147 1.48 -9.47 -5.85
C ARG A 147 1.72 -9.41 -4.36
N GLU A 148 1.60 -8.23 -3.79
CA GLU A 148 1.73 -7.99 -2.37
C GLU A 148 0.64 -7.04 -1.87
N PHE A 149 0.34 -7.07 -0.58
CA PHE A 149 -0.65 -6.16 -0.01
C PHE A 149 -0.11 -4.73 0.02
N MET A 150 0.99 -4.55 0.72
CA MET A 150 1.69 -3.27 0.85
C MET A 150 3.19 -3.49 0.67
N PRO A 151 3.92 -2.53 0.10
CA PRO A 151 5.37 -2.59 0.10
C PRO A 151 5.91 -2.68 1.53
N PRO A 152 6.96 -3.48 1.79
CA PRO A 152 7.53 -3.58 3.12
C PRO A 152 8.07 -2.21 3.56
N LEU A 153 7.50 -1.67 4.63
CA LEU A 153 7.93 -0.42 5.24
C LEU A 153 9.23 -0.63 6.00
N ASP A 154 10.25 0.16 5.74
CA ASP A 154 11.47 0.15 6.55
C ASP A 154 11.31 1.07 7.77
N GLU A 155 11.25 0.47 8.95
CA GLU A 155 11.07 1.18 10.23
C GLU A 155 12.41 1.61 10.86
N GLY A 156 13.55 1.28 10.24
CA GLY A 156 14.88 1.48 10.82
C GLY A 156 15.18 0.58 12.01
N SER A 157 14.28 -0.35 12.33
CA SER A 157 14.38 -1.29 13.43
C SER A 157 13.91 -2.68 13.00
N LEU A 158 14.37 -3.70 13.71
CA LEU A 158 13.91 -5.07 13.56
C LEU A 158 13.21 -5.52 14.85
N LEU A 159 12.26 -6.43 14.73
CA LEU A 159 11.66 -7.15 15.84
C LEU A 159 11.99 -8.63 15.69
N PHE A 160 12.80 -9.12 16.59
CA PHE A 160 13.12 -10.54 16.71
C PHE A 160 12.16 -11.20 17.70
N MET A 161 11.42 -12.19 17.25
CA MET A 161 10.38 -12.88 18.02
C MET A 161 10.63 -14.38 18.06
N PRO A 162 11.63 -14.83 18.82
CA PRO A 162 11.86 -16.26 18.98
C PRO A 162 10.76 -16.91 19.82
N VAL A 163 10.36 -18.10 19.42
CA VAL A 163 9.39 -18.94 20.12
C VAL A 163 10.11 -20.15 20.69
N THR A 164 10.00 -20.33 22.00
CA THR A 164 10.56 -21.48 22.72
C THR A 164 9.50 -22.56 22.89
N LEU A 165 9.90 -23.69 23.51
CA LEU A 165 8.95 -24.74 23.92
C LEU A 165 7.92 -24.18 24.91
N PRO A 166 6.67 -24.67 24.89
CA PRO A 166 5.57 -24.16 25.73
C PRO A 166 5.81 -24.27 27.23
N ASP A 167 6.64 -25.23 27.64
CA ASP A 167 6.96 -25.56 29.02
C ASP A 167 8.25 -24.91 29.55
N VAL A 168 8.80 -23.95 28.82
CA VAL A 168 10.01 -23.23 29.20
C VAL A 168 9.85 -22.52 30.54
N SER A 169 10.83 -22.68 31.43
CA SER A 169 10.85 -22.00 32.73
C SER A 169 11.18 -20.50 32.58
N ASN A 170 10.71 -19.69 33.53
CA ASN A 170 11.05 -18.27 33.57
C ASN A 170 12.57 -18.01 33.67
N SER A 171 13.29 -18.86 34.38
CA SER A 171 14.75 -18.76 34.50
C SER A 171 15.46 -19.03 33.16
N GLU A 172 14.97 -20.01 32.40
CA GLU A 172 15.51 -20.33 31.09
C GLU A 172 15.19 -19.25 30.05
N VAL A 173 13.97 -18.72 30.07
CA VAL A 173 13.61 -17.58 29.19
C VAL A 173 14.50 -16.37 29.46
N LYS A 174 14.77 -16.05 30.73
CA LYS A 174 15.71 -14.97 31.08
C LYS A 174 17.12 -15.26 30.55
N ARG A 175 17.60 -16.50 30.68
CA ARG A 175 18.91 -16.92 30.17
C ARG A 175 18.97 -16.77 28.63
N ILE A 176 17.95 -17.27 27.93
CA ILE A 176 17.86 -17.17 26.47
C ILE A 176 17.86 -15.70 26.06
N LEU A 177 17.03 -14.86 26.71
CA LEU A 177 16.96 -13.42 26.44
C LEU A 177 18.32 -12.72 26.57
N GLN A 178 19.05 -13.01 27.65
CA GLN A 178 20.37 -12.42 27.87
C GLN A 178 21.41 -12.91 26.85
N VAL A 179 21.37 -14.20 26.48
CA VAL A 179 22.30 -14.78 25.50
C VAL A 179 22.03 -14.16 24.11
N GLN A 180 20.77 -14.13 23.68
CA GLN A 180 20.42 -13.56 22.37
C GLN A 180 20.77 -12.08 22.27
N ASP A 181 20.48 -11.27 23.30
CA ASP A 181 20.77 -9.84 23.29
C ASP A 181 22.28 -9.58 23.18
N LYS A 182 23.11 -10.39 23.89
CA LYS A 182 24.57 -10.34 23.74
C LYS A 182 25.03 -10.71 22.33
N ILE A 183 24.46 -11.72 21.72
CA ILE A 183 24.80 -12.12 20.34
C ILE A 183 24.40 -11.00 19.36
N ILE A 184 23.22 -10.45 19.50
CA ILE A 184 22.71 -9.40 18.60
C ILE A 184 23.61 -8.16 18.63
N THR A 185 24.11 -7.76 19.80
CA THR A 185 25.01 -6.61 19.94
C THR A 185 26.36 -6.80 19.27
N THR A 186 26.73 -8.02 18.85
CA THR A 186 27.98 -8.27 18.11
C THR A 186 27.93 -7.84 16.65
N VAL A 187 26.75 -7.55 16.12
CA VAL A 187 26.60 -7.12 14.71
C VAL A 187 26.82 -5.61 14.61
N PRO A 188 27.77 -5.15 13.78
CA PRO A 188 28.18 -3.75 13.74
C PRO A 188 27.08 -2.73 13.42
N GLU A 189 26.08 -3.14 12.65
CA GLU A 189 24.94 -2.31 12.24
C GLU A 189 23.91 -2.10 13.35
N VAL A 190 24.00 -2.86 14.46
CA VAL A 190 23.11 -2.73 15.60
C VAL A 190 23.54 -1.56 16.48
N ALA A 191 22.60 -0.65 16.78
CA ALA A 191 22.82 0.47 17.71
C ALA A 191 22.40 0.08 19.13
N HIS A 192 21.18 -0.42 19.31
CA HIS A 192 20.64 -0.80 20.61
C HIS A 192 19.78 -2.06 20.50
N VAL A 193 19.75 -2.82 21.59
CA VAL A 193 18.93 -4.02 21.73
C VAL A 193 18.15 -3.92 23.02
N MET A 194 16.85 -4.23 22.96
CA MET A 194 15.98 -4.28 24.12
C MET A 194 15.05 -5.50 24.00
N GLY A 195 15.32 -6.53 24.77
CA GLY A 195 14.48 -7.71 24.83
C GLY A 195 13.48 -7.66 25.99
N LYS A 196 12.29 -8.21 25.78
CA LYS A 196 11.28 -8.45 26.81
C LYS A 196 10.80 -9.90 26.76
N ALA A 197 10.47 -10.44 27.91
CA ALA A 197 9.86 -11.76 28.06
C ALA A 197 8.83 -11.71 29.20
N GLY A 198 7.78 -12.50 29.08
CA GLY A 198 6.70 -12.57 30.06
C GLY A 198 5.38 -11.99 29.54
N ARG A 199 4.32 -12.26 30.29
CA ARG A 199 2.96 -11.88 29.95
C ARG A 199 2.63 -10.50 30.53
N ALA A 200 2.10 -9.62 29.68
CA ALA A 200 1.54 -8.34 30.13
C ALA A 200 0.08 -8.51 30.59
N ASN A 201 -0.34 -7.69 31.59
CA ASN A 201 -1.71 -7.65 32.08
C ASN A 201 -2.58 -6.74 31.21
N THR A 202 -2.52 -6.89 29.88
CA THR A 202 -3.29 -6.10 28.91
C THR A 202 -3.96 -7.01 27.89
N ALA A 203 -5.12 -6.58 27.39
CA ALA A 203 -5.83 -7.28 26.33
C ALA A 203 -5.12 -7.23 24.97
N THR A 204 -4.24 -6.24 24.77
CA THR A 204 -3.53 -6.00 23.49
C THR A 204 -2.19 -6.74 23.37
N ASP A 205 -1.69 -7.30 24.47
CA ASP A 205 -0.44 -8.05 24.51
C ASP A 205 -0.59 -9.26 25.45
N ASN A 206 -1.07 -10.35 24.89
CA ASN A 206 -1.35 -11.60 25.59
C ASN A 206 -0.27 -12.67 25.31
N SER A 207 0.95 -12.25 24.95
CA SER A 207 2.05 -13.17 24.62
C SER A 207 2.35 -14.13 25.77
N PRO A 208 2.45 -15.45 25.51
CA PRO A 208 2.88 -16.41 26.54
C PRO A 208 4.36 -16.21 26.87
N ILE A 209 4.80 -16.73 28.01
CA ILE A 209 6.20 -16.65 28.45
C ILE A 209 7.19 -17.29 27.45
N SER A 210 6.74 -18.27 26.70
CA SER A 210 7.51 -18.95 25.65
C SER A 210 7.83 -18.07 24.44
N MET A 211 7.23 -16.89 24.35
CA MET A 211 7.45 -15.93 23.26
C MET A 211 8.25 -14.75 23.79
N ILE A 212 9.45 -14.60 23.26
CA ILE A 212 10.33 -13.47 23.55
C ILE A 212 10.16 -12.42 22.45
N GLU A 213 10.21 -11.15 22.80
CA GLU A 213 10.20 -10.05 21.84
C GLU A 213 11.41 -9.16 22.07
N THR A 214 12.25 -9.01 21.04
CA THR A 214 13.46 -8.17 21.12
C THR A 214 13.45 -7.14 20.01
N ILE A 215 13.42 -5.87 20.40
CA ILE A 215 13.54 -4.73 19.49
C ILE A 215 15.03 -4.49 19.26
N ILE A 216 15.43 -4.43 17.99
CA ILE A 216 16.77 -4.18 17.54
C ILE A 216 16.76 -2.87 16.75
N LEU A 217 17.36 -1.83 17.31
CA LEU A 217 17.50 -0.55 16.64
C LEU A 217 18.77 -0.57 15.78
N LEU A 218 18.63 -0.31 14.49
CA LEU A 218 19.75 -0.27 13.57
C LEU A 218 20.36 1.13 13.51
N LYS A 219 21.67 1.20 13.25
CA LYS A 219 22.37 2.44 12.95
C LYS A 219 21.89 3.06 11.64
N PRO A 220 22.13 4.36 11.39
CA PRO A 220 21.90 4.95 10.08
C PRO A 220 22.61 4.17 8.97
N ARG A 221 21.97 4.04 7.80
CA ARG A 221 22.52 3.26 6.65
C ARG A 221 23.91 3.72 6.20
N SER A 222 24.27 4.98 6.45
CA SER A 222 25.62 5.52 6.16
C SER A 222 26.74 4.87 6.98
N GLU A 223 26.40 4.27 8.11
CA GLU A 223 27.35 3.59 9.02
C GLU A 223 27.39 2.06 8.82
N TRP A 224 26.59 1.54 7.89
CA TRP A 224 26.58 0.11 7.59
C TRP A 224 27.81 -0.29 6.77
N ARG A 225 28.21 -1.54 6.88
CA ARG A 225 29.23 -2.14 6.00
C ARG A 225 28.81 -2.00 4.54
N LYS A 226 29.78 -1.74 3.66
CA LYS A 226 29.50 -1.54 2.22
C LYS A 226 28.76 -2.74 1.63
N GLY A 227 27.66 -2.45 0.93
CA GLY A 227 26.86 -3.43 0.23
C GLY A 227 25.91 -4.24 1.12
N MET A 228 25.91 -4.02 2.43
CA MET A 228 24.96 -4.68 3.33
C MET A 228 23.54 -4.17 3.12
N THR A 229 22.64 -5.10 2.97
CA THR A 229 21.20 -4.86 2.96
C THR A 229 20.61 -5.25 4.32
N LYS A 230 19.38 -4.82 4.58
CA LYS A 230 18.66 -5.23 5.79
C LYS A 230 18.44 -6.74 5.85
N GLU A 231 18.20 -7.37 4.70
CA GLU A 231 18.04 -8.81 4.58
C GLU A 231 19.35 -9.56 4.93
N ASP A 232 20.49 -9.03 4.53
CA ASP A 232 21.80 -9.60 4.88
C ASP A 232 22.04 -9.53 6.39
N ILE A 233 21.64 -8.43 7.05
CA ILE A 233 21.72 -8.31 8.51
C ILE A 233 20.82 -9.34 9.18
N ILE A 234 19.58 -9.52 8.71
CA ILE A 234 18.67 -10.55 9.24
C ILE A 234 19.25 -11.93 9.06
N ASN A 235 19.83 -12.25 7.90
CA ASN A 235 20.43 -13.55 7.62
C ASN A 235 21.67 -13.80 8.50
N GLU A 236 22.52 -12.80 8.71
CA GLU A 236 23.65 -12.88 9.63
C GLU A 236 23.20 -13.11 11.07
N LEU A 237 22.25 -12.33 11.56
CA LEU A 237 21.66 -12.50 12.88
C LEU A 237 21.01 -13.87 13.04
N ASN A 238 20.23 -14.29 12.04
CA ASN A 238 19.56 -15.59 12.06
C ASN A 238 20.54 -16.77 12.13
N SER A 239 21.69 -16.66 11.44
CA SER A 239 22.75 -17.69 11.50
C SER A 239 23.44 -17.75 12.86
N LYS A 240 23.63 -16.59 13.52
CA LYS A 240 24.26 -16.50 14.86
C LYS A 240 23.31 -16.91 16.00
N LEU A 241 22.00 -16.75 15.81
CA LEU A 241 20.96 -16.98 16.82
C LEU A 241 20.34 -18.40 16.72
N GLN A 242 21.13 -19.42 16.33
CA GLN A 242 20.67 -20.80 16.32
C GLN A 242 20.75 -21.40 17.73
N ILE A 243 19.74 -21.10 18.56
CA ILE A 243 19.64 -21.59 19.93
C ILE A 243 18.80 -22.88 19.95
N PRO A 244 19.28 -24.00 20.49
CA PRO A 244 18.51 -25.26 20.57
C PRO A 244 17.14 -25.05 21.26
N GLY A 245 16.08 -25.59 20.67
CA GLY A 245 14.72 -25.49 21.22
C GLY A 245 14.04 -24.11 20.98
N VAL A 246 14.65 -23.23 20.18
CA VAL A 246 14.11 -21.91 19.83
C VAL A 246 13.89 -21.83 18.33
N THR A 247 12.71 -21.41 17.93
CA THR A 247 12.38 -21.11 16.53
C THR A 247 12.41 -19.60 16.33
N ASN A 248 13.26 -19.13 15.42
CA ASN A 248 13.42 -17.72 15.12
C ASN A 248 12.25 -17.16 14.30
N GLY A 249 11.82 -15.94 14.61
CA GLY A 249 10.85 -15.19 13.83
C GLY A 249 11.33 -13.74 13.67
N TRP A 250 11.27 -13.21 12.46
CA TRP A 250 11.75 -11.87 12.13
C TRP A 250 10.62 -11.01 11.57
N THR A 251 10.42 -9.82 12.12
CA THR A 251 9.45 -8.83 11.66
C THR A 251 9.94 -7.42 12.03
N GLN A 252 9.06 -6.45 12.02
CA GLN A 252 9.32 -5.08 12.47
C GLN A 252 8.26 -4.67 13.50
N PRO A 253 8.58 -3.75 14.42
CA PRO A 253 7.69 -3.42 15.55
C PRO A 253 6.31 -2.92 15.15
N ILE A 254 6.23 -1.96 14.23
CA ILE A 254 4.96 -1.33 13.82
C ILE A 254 4.15 -2.30 12.97
N ILE A 255 4.74 -2.92 11.95
CA ILE A 255 4.03 -3.85 11.07
C ILE A 255 3.51 -5.07 11.82
N ASN A 256 4.30 -5.60 12.78
CA ASN A 256 3.85 -6.69 13.65
C ASN A 256 2.60 -6.29 14.45
N ARG A 257 2.63 -5.12 15.07
CA ARG A 257 1.49 -4.61 15.84
C ARG A 257 0.24 -4.42 14.96
N ILE A 258 0.43 -3.87 13.76
CA ILE A 258 -0.65 -3.69 12.79
C ILE A 258 -1.24 -5.04 12.37
N ASN A 259 -0.40 -6.02 12.00
CA ASN A 259 -0.84 -7.36 11.61
C ASN A 259 -1.59 -8.06 12.74
N MET A 260 -1.03 -8.03 13.95
CA MET A 260 -1.63 -8.65 15.12
C MET A 260 -3.00 -8.06 15.47
N LEU A 261 -3.16 -6.73 15.42
CA LEU A 261 -4.42 -6.08 15.75
C LEU A 261 -5.50 -6.23 14.66
N SER A 262 -5.10 -6.39 13.39
CA SER A 262 -6.05 -6.49 12.27
C SER A 262 -6.49 -7.91 11.97
N THR A 263 -5.60 -8.89 12.07
CA THR A 263 -5.85 -10.27 11.64
C THR A 263 -5.63 -11.30 12.76
N GLY A 264 -5.09 -10.87 13.91
CA GLY A 264 -4.69 -11.76 14.99
C GLY A 264 -3.43 -12.58 14.69
N ILE A 265 -2.74 -12.29 13.57
CA ILE A 265 -1.56 -13.01 13.09
C ILE A 265 -0.33 -12.12 13.27
N ARG A 266 0.76 -12.69 13.79
CA ARG A 266 2.01 -11.96 14.07
C ARG A 266 3.02 -12.01 12.94
N THR A 267 2.87 -12.97 12.03
CA THR A 267 3.67 -13.14 10.82
C THR A 267 2.95 -12.55 9.61
N ASP A 268 3.60 -12.56 8.45
CA ASP A 268 2.98 -12.09 7.22
C ASP A 268 1.76 -12.93 6.83
N ILE A 269 1.86 -14.24 7.04
CA ILE A 269 0.80 -15.20 6.69
C ILE A 269 0.53 -16.13 7.87
N GLY A 270 -0.74 -16.40 8.08
CA GLY A 270 -1.24 -17.45 8.95
C GLY A 270 -2.23 -18.34 8.23
N LEU A 271 -2.02 -19.66 8.33
CA LEU A 271 -3.02 -20.64 7.92
C LEU A 271 -3.73 -21.14 9.17
N LYS A 272 -4.94 -20.64 9.39
CA LYS A 272 -5.79 -20.98 10.54
C LYS A 272 -6.46 -22.33 10.30
N VAL A 273 -6.42 -23.20 11.27
CA VAL A 273 -7.11 -24.49 11.32
C VAL A 273 -8.19 -24.41 12.40
N TYR A 274 -9.43 -24.49 12.02
CA TYR A 274 -10.58 -24.47 12.93
C TYR A 274 -11.09 -25.88 13.18
N GLY A 275 -11.58 -26.14 14.40
CA GLY A 275 -12.12 -27.43 14.76
C GLY A 275 -12.67 -27.47 16.18
N GLN A 276 -13.02 -28.68 16.64
CA GLN A 276 -13.62 -28.90 17.96
C GLN A 276 -12.64 -29.42 19.02
N ASN A 277 -11.51 -30.01 18.59
CA ASN A 277 -10.52 -30.62 19.48
C ASN A 277 -9.13 -30.09 19.17
N LEU A 278 -8.40 -29.58 20.20
CA LEU A 278 -7.08 -28.95 20.06
C LEU A 278 -6.01 -29.94 19.59
N ASP A 279 -6.02 -31.19 20.05
CA ASP A 279 -5.02 -32.18 19.64
C ASP A 279 -5.15 -32.52 18.16
N THR A 280 -6.39 -32.64 17.67
CA THR A 280 -6.67 -32.85 16.25
C THR A 280 -6.23 -31.65 15.42
N ILE A 281 -6.55 -30.42 15.88
CA ILE A 281 -6.10 -29.18 15.24
C ILE A 281 -4.58 -29.14 15.14
N TYR A 282 -3.89 -29.46 16.25
CA TYR A 282 -2.42 -29.44 16.31
C TYR A 282 -1.80 -30.47 15.37
N ALA A 283 -2.33 -31.70 15.37
CA ALA A 283 -1.86 -32.76 14.47
C ALA A 283 -2.03 -32.39 12.99
N PHE A 284 -3.14 -31.75 12.62
CA PHE A 284 -3.33 -31.22 11.28
C PHE A 284 -2.38 -30.05 10.98
N ALA A 285 -2.21 -29.12 11.89
CA ALA A 285 -1.30 -28.00 11.73
C ALA A 285 0.15 -28.47 11.51
N GLN A 286 0.58 -29.52 12.20
CA GLN A 286 1.91 -30.12 11.99
C GLN A 286 2.04 -30.77 10.60
N LYS A 287 1.01 -31.44 10.10
CA LYS A 287 1.00 -31.98 8.73
C LYS A 287 1.08 -30.85 7.70
N LEU A 288 0.30 -29.79 7.89
CA LEU A 288 0.32 -28.61 7.01
C LEU A 288 1.72 -27.94 7.02
N LYS A 289 2.34 -27.80 8.21
CA LYS A 289 3.70 -27.28 8.32
C LYS A 289 4.66 -28.08 7.46
N LYS A 290 4.66 -29.41 7.58
CA LYS A 290 5.57 -30.29 6.81
C LYS A 290 5.41 -30.10 5.31
N GLU A 291 4.19 -29.88 4.83
CA GLU A 291 3.92 -29.65 3.42
C GLU A 291 4.34 -28.26 2.93
N LEU A 292 4.26 -27.27 3.80
CA LEU A 292 4.71 -25.91 3.49
C LEU A 292 6.24 -25.78 3.53
N GLU A 293 6.94 -26.71 4.18
CA GLU A 293 8.40 -26.78 4.15
C GLU A 293 8.90 -26.99 2.72
N GLY A 294 9.92 -26.23 2.32
CA GLY A 294 10.54 -26.31 1.01
C GLY A 294 9.84 -25.51 -0.10
N ILE A 295 8.75 -24.79 0.18
CA ILE A 295 8.21 -23.80 -0.74
C ILE A 295 9.14 -22.57 -0.74
N ASP A 296 9.57 -22.17 -1.93
CA ASP A 296 10.42 -20.99 -2.06
C ASP A 296 9.69 -19.73 -1.59
N GLY A 297 10.41 -18.90 -0.81
CA GLY A 297 9.84 -17.71 -0.17
C GLY A 297 9.30 -17.95 1.25
N VAL A 298 8.95 -19.18 1.65
CA VAL A 298 8.50 -19.50 3.02
C VAL A 298 9.68 -19.47 3.97
N LYS A 299 9.60 -18.63 5.00
CA LYS A 299 10.59 -18.46 6.05
C LYS A 299 9.92 -18.44 7.43
N ASP A 300 10.70 -18.71 8.48
CA ASP A 300 10.24 -18.66 9.87
C ASP A 300 8.95 -19.49 10.12
N LEU A 301 8.88 -20.68 9.51
CA LEU A 301 7.68 -21.53 9.53
C LEU A 301 7.56 -22.29 10.86
N TYR A 302 6.47 -22.05 11.58
CA TYR A 302 6.17 -22.79 12.82
C TYR A 302 4.67 -22.96 13.04
N VAL A 303 4.31 -23.92 13.89
CA VAL A 303 2.93 -24.11 14.37
C VAL A 303 2.80 -23.43 15.73
N GLU A 304 1.72 -22.68 15.91
CA GLU A 304 1.38 -22.08 17.21
C GLU A 304 1.29 -23.18 18.29
N PRO A 305 2.00 -23.04 19.44
CA PRO A 305 2.03 -24.06 20.47
C PRO A 305 0.71 -24.04 21.26
N ILE A 306 -0.22 -24.92 20.87
CA ILE A 306 -1.54 -25.05 21.51
C ILE A 306 -1.66 -26.31 22.38
N THR A 307 -0.61 -27.13 22.47
CA THR A 307 -0.52 -28.33 23.30
C THR A 307 0.84 -28.39 23.99
N GLY A 308 1.00 -29.26 25.01
CA GLY A 308 2.27 -29.54 25.65
C GLY A 308 2.67 -28.60 26.79
N GLY A 309 1.76 -27.76 27.29
CA GLY A 309 1.96 -26.97 28.51
C GLY A 309 1.92 -27.88 29.75
N LYS A 310 2.82 -27.67 30.71
CA LYS A 310 2.85 -28.44 31.96
C LYS A 310 2.14 -27.70 33.06
N TYR A 311 1.33 -28.45 33.79
CA TYR A 311 0.52 -28.00 34.92
C TYR A 311 0.77 -28.81 36.15
N ILE A 312 0.56 -28.20 37.31
CA ILE A 312 0.47 -28.90 38.60
C ILE A 312 -1.02 -28.89 38.98
N ASP A 313 -1.64 -30.07 38.88
CA ASP A 313 -3.04 -30.23 39.28
C ASP A 313 -3.08 -30.57 40.77
N VAL A 314 -3.88 -29.82 41.50
CA VAL A 314 -4.15 -30.02 42.90
C VAL A 314 -5.64 -30.41 43.05
N ALA A 315 -5.91 -31.68 43.09
CA ALA A 315 -7.28 -32.20 43.23
C ALA A 315 -7.66 -32.39 44.70
N VAL A 316 -8.56 -31.58 45.21
CA VAL A 316 -9.00 -31.64 46.63
C VAL A 316 -9.79 -32.92 46.89
N LYS A 317 -9.40 -33.68 47.91
CA LYS A 317 -10.08 -34.89 48.37
C LYS A 317 -11.25 -34.47 49.27
N ARG A 318 -12.45 -34.43 48.73
CA ARG A 318 -13.64 -33.88 49.45
C ARG A 318 -14.00 -34.69 50.71
N GLU A 319 -13.77 -36.00 50.71
CA GLU A 319 -14.03 -36.83 51.91
C GLU A 319 -13.01 -36.54 53.02
N GLU A 320 -11.75 -36.31 52.66
CA GLU A 320 -10.70 -36.07 53.65
C GLU A 320 -10.82 -34.65 54.27
N ILE A 321 -11.11 -33.61 53.46
CA ILE A 321 -11.27 -32.26 53.99
C ILE A 321 -12.41 -32.20 55.03
N GLY A 322 -13.51 -32.97 54.81
CA GLY A 322 -14.60 -33.06 55.77
C GLY A 322 -14.18 -33.64 57.13
N ARG A 323 -13.21 -34.59 57.16
CA ARG A 323 -12.66 -35.14 58.41
C ARG A 323 -11.87 -34.13 59.23
N TYR A 324 -11.23 -33.16 58.55
CA TYR A 324 -10.43 -32.13 59.19
C TYR A 324 -11.15 -30.81 59.38
N GLY A 325 -12.48 -30.78 59.14
CA GLY A 325 -13.32 -29.56 59.26
C GLY A 325 -12.95 -28.45 58.29
N LEU A 326 -12.36 -28.81 57.13
CA LEU A 326 -11.94 -27.87 56.08
C LEU A 326 -12.96 -27.79 54.97
N SER A 327 -13.05 -26.63 54.35
CA SER A 327 -13.73 -26.43 53.08
C SER A 327 -12.78 -26.54 51.88
N VAL A 328 -13.33 -26.65 50.68
CA VAL A 328 -12.53 -26.60 49.43
C VAL A 328 -11.83 -25.24 49.32
N ASP A 329 -12.48 -24.16 49.75
CA ASP A 329 -11.93 -22.82 49.70
C ASP A 329 -10.73 -22.61 50.62
N ASP A 330 -10.71 -23.27 51.78
CA ASP A 330 -9.54 -23.23 52.68
C ASP A 330 -8.31 -23.85 52.04
N VAL A 331 -8.47 -25.00 51.36
CA VAL A 331 -7.37 -25.65 50.63
C VAL A 331 -6.93 -24.83 49.43
N ASN A 332 -7.89 -24.29 48.66
CA ASN A 332 -7.59 -23.44 47.52
C ASN A 332 -6.90 -22.12 47.92
N ALA A 333 -7.26 -21.52 49.04
CA ALA A 333 -6.60 -20.31 49.56
C ALA A 333 -5.12 -20.57 49.90
N ILE A 334 -4.80 -21.75 50.43
CA ILE A 334 -3.39 -22.15 50.66
C ILE A 334 -2.64 -22.34 49.33
N VAL A 335 -3.27 -23.01 48.37
CA VAL A 335 -2.67 -23.21 47.03
C VAL A 335 -2.45 -21.86 46.32
N GLU A 336 -3.43 -20.98 46.36
CA GLU A 336 -3.34 -19.64 45.77
C GLU A 336 -2.24 -18.82 46.44
N SER A 337 -2.24 -18.72 47.76
CA SER A 337 -1.28 -17.90 48.51
C SER A 337 0.15 -18.48 48.42
N ALA A 338 0.29 -19.79 48.52
CA ALA A 338 1.59 -20.45 48.52
C ALA A 338 2.26 -20.47 47.15
N LEU A 339 1.51 -20.83 46.13
CA LEU A 339 2.03 -21.04 44.74
C LEU A 339 1.87 -19.81 43.88
N GLY A 340 0.65 -19.31 43.75
CA GLY A 340 0.32 -18.18 42.85
C GLY A 340 0.80 -16.82 43.40
N GLY A 341 0.66 -16.65 44.68
CA GLY A 341 0.84 -15.40 45.39
C GLY A 341 -0.47 -14.59 45.49
N MET A 342 -0.83 -14.28 46.72
CA MET A 342 -2.02 -13.49 47.03
C MET A 342 -1.66 -12.01 47.10
N ARG A 343 -2.43 -11.19 46.39
CA ARG A 343 -2.31 -9.73 46.48
C ARG A 343 -2.90 -9.22 47.78
N LEU A 344 -2.03 -8.72 48.65
CA LEU A 344 -2.45 -8.19 49.98
C LEU A 344 -2.97 -6.75 49.89
N THR A 345 -2.24 -5.88 49.21
CA THR A 345 -2.57 -4.48 49.05
C THR A 345 -1.86 -3.84 47.86
N THR A 346 -2.08 -2.55 47.65
CA THR A 346 -1.36 -1.75 46.65
C THR A 346 -0.81 -0.52 47.32
N THR A 347 0.49 -0.27 47.23
CA THR A 347 1.10 0.99 47.63
C THR A 347 0.96 2.03 46.53
N VAL A 348 0.88 3.29 46.91
CA VAL A 348 0.76 4.44 46.02
C VAL A 348 1.95 5.35 46.28
N GLU A 349 2.85 5.48 45.32
CA GLU A 349 4.03 6.33 45.38
C GLU A 349 3.98 7.37 44.26
N GLY A 350 3.46 8.55 44.59
CA GLY A 350 3.16 9.57 43.60
C GLY A 350 2.07 9.10 42.63
N ARG A 351 2.43 8.95 41.33
CA ARG A 351 1.54 8.42 40.30
C ARG A 351 1.64 6.90 40.14
N GLN A 352 2.63 6.28 40.73
CA GLN A 352 2.90 4.85 40.61
C GLN A 352 2.09 4.06 41.62
N ARG A 353 1.69 2.85 41.21
CA ARG A 353 0.97 1.90 42.07
C ARG A 353 1.67 0.57 42.01
N PHE A 354 2.05 0.04 43.19
CA PHE A 354 2.75 -1.22 43.30
C PHE A 354 1.87 -2.21 44.08
N SER A 355 1.65 -3.39 43.50
CA SER A 355 0.96 -4.46 44.22
C SER A 355 1.92 -5.14 45.21
N VAL A 356 1.49 -5.30 46.43
CA VAL A 356 2.17 -6.08 47.44
C VAL A 356 1.59 -7.48 47.41
N ASN A 357 2.42 -8.48 47.03
CA ASN A 357 2.02 -9.87 46.92
C ASN A 357 2.78 -10.72 47.95
N ALA A 358 2.08 -11.61 48.61
CA ALA A 358 2.67 -12.60 49.47
C ALA A 358 2.62 -13.98 48.83
N ARG A 359 3.74 -14.68 48.81
CA ARG A 359 3.83 -16.08 48.36
C ARG A 359 5.01 -16.78 49.05
N PHE A 360 5.01 -18.10 49.07
CA PHE A 360 6.16 -18.85 49.56
C PHE A 360 7.42 -18.63 48.71
N GLY A 361 8.58 -18.72 49.38
CA GLY A 361 9.86 -18.67 48.70
C GLY A 361 10.01 -19.79 47.66
N GLN A 362 10.93 -19.59 46.72
CA GLN A 362 11.10 -20.50 45.58
C GLN A 362 11.44 -21.94 46.03
N ASP A 363 12.21 -22.09 47.08
CA ASP A 363 12.63 -23.40 47.59
C ASP A 363 11.47 -24.28 48.07
N PHE A 364 10.39 -23.69 48.50
CA PHE A 364 9.19 -24.38 48.96
C PHE A 364 8.20 -24.75 47.84
N ARG A 365 8.39 -24.27 46.63
CA ARG A 365 7.44 -24.43 45.53
C ARG A 365 8.06 -24.87 44.19
N ASN A 366 9.37 -25.19 44.18
CA ASN A 366 10.08 -25.60 42.97
C ASN A 366 10.02 -27.11 42.68
N ASN A 367 9.49 -27.90 43.60
CA ASN A 367 9.31 -29.35 43.39
C ASN A 367 8.02 -29.89 44.05
N ILE A 368 7.50 -30.98 43.50
CA ILE A 368 6.22 -31.58 43.96
C ILE A 368 6.33 -32.09 45.41
N THR A 369 7.47 -32.60 45.83
CA THR A 369 7.65 -33.11 47.19
C THR A 369 7.52 -31.98 48.22
N SER A 370 8.06 -30.79 47.95
CA SER A 370 7.89 -29.63 48.81
C SER A 370 6.43 -29.15 48.83
N LEU A 371 5.75 -29.20 47.69
CA LEU A 371 4.34 -28.81 47.58
C LEU A 371 3.44 -29.77 48.41
N LYS A 372 3.69 -31.06 48.35
CA LYS A 372 2.94 -32.06 49.15
C LYS A 372 3.04 -31.81 50.66
N ARG A 373 4.17 -31.26 51.11
CA ARG A 373 4.44 -30.96 52.55
C ARG A 373 3.97 -29.58 52.98
N LEU A 374 3.38 -28.78 52.12
CA LEU A 374 2.81 -27.49 52.52
C LEU A 374 1.77 -27.69 53.64
N GLN A 375 1.84 -26.86 54.68
CA GLN A 375 0.97 -26.97 55.83
C GLN A 375 -0.36 -26.25 55.61
N VAL A 376 -1.44 -27.03 55.78
CA VAL A 376 -2.82 -26.53 55.81
C VAL A 376 -3.24 -26.43 57.25
N GLN A 377 -3.64 -25.25 57.70
CA GLN A 377 -4.11 -25.06 59.08
C GLN A 377 -5.51 -25.63 59.23
N THR A 378 -5.73 -26.42 60.30
CA THR A 378 -7.04 -26.90 60.70
C THR A 378 -7.38 -26.31 62.05
N MET A 379 -8.65 -26.21 62.41
CA MET A 379 -9.07 -25.66 63.69
C MET A 379 -8.77 -26.64 64.87
N ASP A 380 -9.02 -27.93 64.67
CA ASP A 380 -8.99 -28.93 65.76
C ASP A 380 -7.77 -29.83 65.71
N PHE A 381 -7.13 -30.02 64.58
CA PHE A 381 -6.06 -30.99 64.35
C PHE A 381 -4.67 -30.38 64.22
N GLY A 382 -4.57 -29.05 64.25
CA GLY A 382 -3.31 -28.35 63.97
C GLY A 382 -2.92 -28.41 62.48
N PRO A 383 -1.67 -28.03 62.11
CA PRO A 383 -1.24 -28.00 60.73
C PRO A 383 -1.04 -29.43 60.16
N ILE A 384 -1.66 -29.73 59.01
CA ILE A 384 -1.54 -31.01 58.29
C ILE A 384 -0.90 -30.80 56.91
N PRO A 385 -0.20 -31.76 56.36
CA PRO A 385 0.40 -31.64 55.03
C PRO A 385 -0.69 -31.63 53.94
N LEU A 386 -0.50 -30.83 52.90
CA LEU A 386 -1.45 -30.67 51.78
C LEU A 386 -1.79 -32.01 51.11
N GLU A 387 -0.83 -32.97 51.03
CA GLU A 387 -1.08 -34.31 50.49
C GLU A 387 -2.15 -35.11 51.26
N ALA A 388 -2.39 -34.81 52.51
CA ALA A 388 -3.46 -35.46 53.28
C ALA A 388 -4.85 -35.12 52.71
N VAL A 389 -5.04 -33.90 52.19
CA VAL A 389 -6.32 -33.36 51.76
C VAL A 389 -6.39 -33.11 50.23
N ALA A 390 -5.29 -33.30 49.50
CA ALA A 390 -5.26 -33.11 48.04
C ALA A 390 -4.30 -34.08 47.35
N ASP A 391 -4.66 -34.47 46.11
CA ASP A 391 -3.75 -35.17 45.21
C ASP A 391 -3.03 -34.15 44.35
N ILE A 392 -1.68 -34.20 44.32
CA ILE A 392 -0.84 -33.28 43.58
C ILE A 392 -0.12 -34.08 42.49
N LYS A 393 -0.40 -33.75 41.22
CA LYS A 393 0.12 -34.41 40.03
C LYS A 393 0.61 -33.42 39.00
N LEU A 394 1.62 -33.83 38.20
CA LEU A 394 1.96 -33.15 36.96
C LEU A 394 1.01 -33.63 35.87
N SER A 395 0.42 -32.70 35.15
CA SER A 395 -0.43 -32.96 33.98
C SER A 395 0.06 -32.15 32.77
N GLU A 396 -0.40 -32.54 31.58
CA GLU A 396 -0.15 -31.83 30.36
C GLU A 396 -1.49 -31.25 29.85
N GLY A 397 -1.43 -30.03 29.33
CA GLY A 397 -2.60 -29.35 28.81
C GLY A 397 -2.23 -28.24 27.81
N PRO A 398 -3.21 -27.53 27.28
CA PRO A 398 -2.97 -26.42 26.37
C PRO A 398 -2.33 -25.23 27.12
N PRO A 399 -1.16 -24.73 26.68
CA PRO A 399 -0.54 -23.53 27.29
C PRO A 399 -1.36 -22.27 26.96
N MET A 400 -2.08 -22.28 25.85
CA MET A 400 -2.97 -21.22 25.41
C MET A 400 -4.08 -21.80 24.54
N ILE A 401 -5.31 -21.36 24.74
CA ILE A 401 -6.47 -21.72 23.93
C ILE A 401 -6.88 -20.50 23.11
N ASN A 402 -6.77 -20.63 21.79
CA ASN A 402 -7.26 -19.62 20.87
C ASN A 402 -8.62 -20.02 20.30
N SER A 403 -9.54 -19.08 20.28
CA SER A 403 -10.85 -19.24 19.66
C SER A 403 -11.21 -18.01 18.83
N GLU A 404 -11.95 -18.24 17.76
CA GLU A 404 -12.43 -17.20 16.87
C GLU A 404 -13.79 -17.65 16.30
N ASN A 405 -14.78 -16.75 16.31
CA ASN A 405 -16.16 -17.09 15.87
C ASN A 405 -16.75 -18.31 16.61
N ALA A 406 -16.51 -18.42 17.89
CA ALA A 406 -16.93 -19.53 18.77
C ALA A 406 -16.35 -20.90 18.41
N MET A 407 -15.28 -20.98 17.61
CA MET A 407 -14.58 -22.21 17.28
C MET A 407 -13.14 -22.16 17.78
N LEU A 408 -12.64 -23.31 18.23
CA LEU A 408 -11.22 -23.45 18.57
C LEU A 408 -10.37 -23.35 17.30
N ARG A 409 -9.21 -22.71 17.41
CA ARG A 409 -8.26 -22.59 16.32
C ARG A 409 -6.83 -22.87 16.73
N GLY A 410 -6.06 -23.39 15.78
CA GLY A 410 -4.59 -23.39 15.78
C GLY A 410 -4.08 -22.79 14.48
N THR A 411 -2.86 -22.25 14.48
CA THR A 411 -2.37 -21.52 13.32
C THR A 411 -0.98 -22.04 12.92
N VAL A 412 -0.79 -22.24 11.61
CA VAL A 412 0.54 -22.40 10.99
C VAL A 412 0.97 -21.01 10.54
N LEU A 413 2.10 -20.55 11.04
CA LEU A 413 2.61 -19.20 10.90
C LEU A 413 3.89 -19.19 10.09
N PHE A 414 4.03 -18.25 9.16
CA PHE A 414 5.27 -18.05 8.41
C PHE A 414 5.38 -16.63 7.83
N ASN A 415 6.62 -16.23 7.53
CA ASN A 415 6.93 -15.00 6.81
C ASN A 415 7.28 -15.32 5.37
N VAL A 416 7.18 -14.31 4.51
CA VAL A 416 7.58 -14.42 3.09
C VAL A 416 8.78 -13.51 2.84
N ARG A 417 9.90 -14.10 2.38
CA ARG A 417 11.11 -13.35 2.00
C ARG A 417 11.71 -13.88 0.71
N GLY A 418 12.21 -12.97 -0.14
CA GLY A 418 12.82 -13.31 -1.42
C GLY A 418 11.83 -13.63 -2.54
N ARG A 419 10.52 -13.61 -2.27
CA ARG A 419 9.43 -13.84 -3.22
C ARG A 419 8.21 -13.01 -2.84
N ASP A 420 7.28 -12.79 -3.78
CA ASP A 420 6.04 -12.08 -3.50
C ASP A 420 5.02 -12.96 -2.74
N LEU A 421 4.18 -12.29 -1.95
CA LEU A 421 3.19 -12.93 -1.09
C LEU A 421 2.11 -13.69 -1.89
N GLY A 422 1.65 -13.10 -2.99
CA GLY A 422 0.57 -13.68 -3.79
C GLY A 422 0.95 -15.00 -4.46
N SER A 423 2.14 -15.08 -5.09
CA SER A 423 2.61 -16.31 -5.75
C SER A 423 2.97 -17.39 -4.72
N THR A 424 3.57 -17.01 -3.58
CA THR A 424 3.90 -17.95 -2.50
C THR A 424 2.65 -18.62 -1.95
N VAL A 425 1.60 -17.85 -1.63
CA VAL A 425 0.35 -18.45 -1.14
C VAL A 425 -0.38 -19.24 -2.22
N SER A 426 -0.31 -18.81 -3.48
CA SER A 426 -0.94 -19.55 -4.58
C SER A 426 -0.32 -20.93 -4.76
N GLU A 427 1.03 -21.03 -4.70
CA GLU A 427 1.74 -22.32 -4.74
C GLU A 427 1.45 -23.18 -3.50
N ALA A 428 1.45 -22.55 -2.32
CA ALA A 428 1.10 -23.22 -1.08
C ALA A 428 -0.31 -23.83 -1.13
N ARG A 429 -1.27 -23.06 -1.63
CA ARG A 429 -2.66 -23.51 -1.81
C ARG A 429 -2.76 -24.65 -2.79
N GLU A 430 -2.13 -24.53 -3.97
CA GLU A 430 -2.12 -25.59 -4.99
C GLU A 430 -1.52 -26.89 -4.44
N LYS A 431 -0.44 -26.81 -3.64
CA LYS A 431 0.20 -27.96 -3.01
C LYS A 431 -0.72 -28.63 -2.00
N LEU A 432 -1.40 -27.84 -1.16
CA LEU A 432 -2.35 -28.36 -0.17
C LEU A 432 -3.60 -28.95 -0.82
N ASP A 433 -4.12 -28.33 -1.90
CA ASP A 433 -5.29 -28.83 -2.65
C ASP A 433 -4.97 -30.17 -3.34
N LYS A 434 -3.77 -30.34 -3.91
CA LYS A 434 -3.31 -31.61 -4.54
C LYS A 434 -3.20 -32.75 -3.54
N MET A 435 -2.89 -32.49 -2.29
CA MET A 435 -2.76 -33.52 -1.28
C MET A 435 -4.07 -34.12 -0.80
N MET A 436 -5.22 -33.61 -1.30
CA MET A 436 -6.54 -34.06 -0.85
C MET A 436 -6.61 -34.24 0.69
N ILE A 437 -6.12 -33.28 1.44
CA ILE A 437 -6.19 -33.32 2.90
C ILE A 437 -7.67 -33.36 3.28
N ARG A 438 -8.16 -34.57 3.60
CA ARG A 438 -9.53 -34.74 4.08
C ARG A 438 -9.58 -34.25 5.53
N LEU A 439 -10.05 -33.02 5.67
CA LEU A 439 -10.38 -32.51 7.01
C LEU A 439 -11.57 -33.31 7.56
N PRO A 440 -11.57 -33.64 8.86
CA PRO A 440 -12.73 -34.21 9.52
C PRO A 440 -13.95 -33.28 9.39
N LYS A 441 -15.15 -33.84 9.52
CA LYS A 441 -16.38 -33.02 9.49
C LYS A 441 -16.32 -31.96 10.60
N GLY A 442 -16.62 -30.71 10.24
CA GLY A 442 -16.57 -29.57 11.15
C GLY A 442 -15.19 -28.90 11.29
N TYR A 443 -14.19 -29.32 10.52
CA TYR A 443 -12.89 -28.67 10.43
C TYR A 443 -12.75 -27.95 9.10
N PHE A 444 -12.12 -26.74 9.10
CA PHE A 444 -11.83 -25.99 7.89
C PHE A 444 -10.58 -25.15 8.02
N LEU A 445 -10.06 -24.69 6.88
CA LEU A 445 -8.86 -23.88 6.77
C LEU A 445 -9.20 -22.49 6.29
N GLU A 446 -8.49 -21.50 6.81
CA GLU A 446 -8.60 -20.11 6.39
C GLU A 446 -7.22 -19.44 6.30
N TRP A 447 -6.97 -18.80 5.16
CA TRP A 447 -5.77 -17.98 4.99
C TRP A 447 -5.99 -16.60 5.59
N SER A 448 -5.08 -16.15 6.43
CA SER A 448 -5.15 -14.87 7.12
C SER A 448 -3.82 -14.11 7.10
N GLY A 449 -3.75 -12.97 7.76
CA GLY A 449 -2.61 -12.07 7.72
C GLY A 449 -2.66 -11.10 6.54
N GLN A 450 -1.52 -10.74 6.01
CA GLN A 450 -1.43 -9.79 4.88
C GLN A 450 -2.11 -10.30 3.60
N TYR A 451 -2.19 -11.63 3.42
CA TYR A 451 -2.91 -12.23 2.29
C TYR A 451 -4.41 -11.94 2.31
N GLU A 452 -5.05 -11.99 3.47
CA GLU A 452 -6.46 -11.62 3.62
C GLU A 452 -6.70 -10.16 3.20
N ASN A 453 -5.81 -9.26 3.64
CA ASN A 453 -5.85 -7.86 3.27
C ASN A 453 -5.64 -7.66 1.75
N LEU A 454 -4.71 -8.42 1.14
CA LEU A 454 -4.48 -8.39 -0.31
C LEU A 454 -5.75 -8.76 -1.08
N ILE A 455 -6.38 -9.90 -0.75
CA ILE A 455 -7.60 -10.37 -1.44
C ILE A 455 -8.76 -9.39 -1.24
N ARG A 456 -8.93 -8.85 -0.03
CA ARG A 456 -9.96 -7.84 0.25
C ARG A 456 -9.75 -6.59 -0.60
N SER A 457 -8.54 -6.06 -0.65
CA SER A 457 -8.20 -4.86 -1.44
C SER A 457 -8.35 -5.09 -2.94
N GLU A 458 -7.91 -6.25 -3.45
CA GLU A 458 -8.12 -6.63 -4.85
C GLU A 458 -9.61 -6.68 -5.22
N LYS A 459 -10.44 -7.31 -4.37
CA LYS A 459 -11.89 -7.41 -4.58
C LYS A 459 -12.54 -6.03 -4.62
N THR A 460 -12.15 -5.15 -3.70
CA THR A 460 -12.64 -3.78 -3.63
C THR A 460 -12.24 -2.99 -4.88
N LEU A 461 -10.97 -3.04 -5.29
CA LEU A 461 -10.48 -2.35 -6.48
C LEU A 461 -11.12 -2.87 -7.78
N LYS A 462 -11.29 -4.19 -7.92
CA LYS A 462 -11.96 -4.81 -9.09
C LYS A 462 -13.41 -4.34 -9.25
N LEU A 463 -14.11 -4.06 -8.15
CA LEU A 463 -15.49 -3.55 -8.18
C LEU A 463 -15.52 -2.05 -8.49
N ILE A 464 -14.64 -1.27 -7.87
CA ILE A 464 -14.74 0.20 -7.88
C ILE A 464 -14.14 0.80 -9.15
N LEU A 465 -13.05 0.24 -9.67
CA LEU A 465 -12.36 0.79 -10.83
C LEU A 465 -13.26 0.95 -12.08
N PRO A 466 -14.07 -0.06 -12.47
CA PRO A 466 -15.01 0.10 -13.57
C PRO A 466 -16.07 1.19 -13.31
N ILE A 467 -16.58 1.28 -12.08
CA ILE A 467 -17.58 2.30 -11.71
C ILE A 467 -17.00 3.71 -11.92
N VAL A 468 -15.77 3.93 -11.46
CA VAL A 468 -15.10 5.23 -11.63
C VAL A 468 -14.83 5.54 -13.09
N LEU A 469 -14.44 4.57 -13.91
CA LEU A 469 -14.28 4.78 -15.35
C LEU A 469 -15.60 5.22 -16.02
N VAL A 470 -16.73 4.63 -15.59
CA VAL A 470 -18.06 5.05 -16.06
C VAL A 470 -18.38 6.49 -15.62
N VAL A 471 -18.10 6.84 -14.35
CA VAL A 471 -18.33 8.20 -13.84
C VAL A 471 -17.45 9.22 -14.55
N ILE A 472 -16.19 8.88 -14.82
CA ILE A 472 -15.28 9.72 -15.62
C ILE A 472 -15.83 9.90 -17.03
N PHE A 473 -16.29 8.82 -17.68
CA PHE A 473 -16.89 8.90 -19.01
C PHE A 473 -18.14 9.81 -19.03
N LEU A 474 -19.03 9.65 -18.04
CA LEU A 474 -20.22 10.52 -17.92
C LEU A 474 -19.83 11.98 -17.69
N SER A 475 -18.84 12.25 -16.83
CA SER A 475 -18.34 13.61 -16.61
C SER A 475 -17.79 14.24 -17.89
N MET A 476 -17.07 13.46 -18.71
CA MET A 476 -16.60 13.91 -20.02
C MET A 476 -17.76 14.11 -21.01
N TYR A 477 -18.76 13.22 -20.98
CA TYR A 477 -19.95 13.39 -21.81
C TYR A 477 -20.67 14.71 -21.50
N PHE A 478 -20.84 15.06 -20.23
CA PHE A 478 -21.40 16.35 -19.83
C PHE A 478 -20.50 17.54 -20.19
N ALA A 479 -19.19 17.35 -20.21
CA ALA A 479 -18.25 18.41 -20.63
C ALA A 479 -18.33 18.71 -22.13
N PHE A 480 -18.38 17.63 -22.95
CA PHE A 480 -18.35 17.73 -24.41
C PHE A 480 -19.74 17.75 -25.09
N HIS A 481 -20.78 17.28 -24.38
CA HIS A 481 -22.10 16.95 -24.97
C HIS A 481 -22.03 16.01 -26.18
N SER A 482 -20.96 15.21 -26.24
CA SER A 482 -20.68 14.24 -27.31
C SER A 482 -20.05 12.97 -26.74
N ALA A 483 -20.71 11.83 -26.92
CA ALA A 483 -20.17 10.53 -26.48
C ALA A 483 -18.90 10.15 -27.24
N ARG A 484 -18.78 10.58 -28.50
CA ARG A 484 -17.61 10.30 -29.32
C ARG A 484 -16.37 11.01 -28.80
N GLU A 485 -16.46 12.29 -28.53
CA GLU A 485 -15.35 13.09 -28.00
C GLU A 485 -14.95 12.64 -26.59
N ALA A 486 -15.93 12.28 -25.76
CA ALA A 486 -15.69 11.66 -24.46
C ALA A 486 -14.91 10.34 -24.59
N PHE A 487 -15.30 9.48 -25.53
CA PHE A 487 -14.62 8.22 -25.79
C PHE A 487 -13.20 8.42 -26.35
N LEU A 488 -13.01 9.37 -27.28
CA LEU A 488 -11.70 9.74 -27.81
C LEU A 488 -10.74 10.22 -26.71
N SER A 489 -11.26 10.95 -25.73
CA SER A 489 -10.47 11.38 -24.58
C SER A 489 -10.17 10.22 -23.62
N LEU A 490 -11.13 9.32 -23.37
CA LEU A 490 -10.96 8.16 -22.50
C LEU A 490 -9.96 7.15 -23.04
N ILE A 491 -9.84 7.02 -24.36
CA ILE A 491 -8.91 6.06 -25.00
C ILE A 491 -7.45 6.37 -24.65
N THR A 492 -7.13 7.56 -24.14
CA THR A 492 -5.78 7.91 -23.67
C THR A 492 -5.38 7.16 -22.40
N VAL A 493 -6.34 6.71 -21.59
CA VAL A 493 -6.10 6.05 -20.31
C VAL A 493 -5.38 4.70 -20.46
N PRO A 494 -5.83 3.75 -21.29
CA PRO A 494 -5.11 2.49 -21.52
C PRO A 494 -3.66 2.70 -21.97
N PHE A 495 -3.39 3.72 -22.76
CA PHE A 495 -2.04 4.01 -23.23
C PHE A 495 -1.15 4.67 -22.17
N ALA A 496 -1.73 5.35 -21.18
CA ALA A 496 -1.00 5.82 -20.01
C ALA A 496 -0.56 4.63 -19.13
N LEU A 497 -1.37 3.56 -19.05
CA LEU A 497 -1.01 2.35 -18.30
C LEU A 497 0.24 1.65 -18.83
N ILE A 498 0.51 1.74 -20.13
CA ILE A 498 1.69 1.12 -20.77
C ILE A 498 2.96 1.55 -20.04
N GLY A 499 3.20 2.86 -19.95
CA GLY A 499 4.42 3.39 -19.32
C GLY A 499 4.53 3.05 -17.84
N GLY A 500 3.41 3.06 -17.12
CA GLY A 500 3.36 2.62 -15.74
C GLY A 500 3.73 1.14 -15.59
N ALA A 501 3.18 0.27 -16.43
CA ALA A 501 3.49 -1.16 -16.42
C ALA A 501 4.96 -1.45 -16.71
N TYR A 502 5.51 -0.83 -17.75
CA TYR A 502 6.92 -1.01 -18.13
C TYR A 502 7.87 -0.56 -17.01
N ILE A 503 7.66 0.63 -16.44
CA ILE A 503 8.57 1.15 -15.42
C ILE A 503 8.55 0.29 -14.14
N ILE A 504 7.37 -0.18 -13.72
CA ILE A 504 7.22 -1.07 -12.56
C ILE A 504 7.95 -2.39 -12.81
N TYR A 505 7.76 -2.99 -13.99
CA TYR A 505 8.40 -4.25 -14.37
C TYR A 505 9.93 -4.11 -14.36
N PHE A 506 10.49 -3.10 -15.03
CA PHE A 506 11.94 -2.90 -15.09
C PHE A 506 12.55 -2.49 -13.75
N TRP A 507 11.76 -1.88 -12.85
CA TRP A 507 12.22 -1.54 -11.50
C TRP A 507 12.08 -2.70 -10.50
N GLY A 508 11.44 -3.80 -10.90
CA GLY A 508 11.23 -4.99 -10.06
C GLY A 508 10.28 -4.76 -8.90
N VAL A 509 9.28 -3.89 -9.07
CA VAL A 509 8.29 -3.58 -8.02
C VAL A 509 7.05 -4.45 -8.19
N ASN A 510 6.61 -5.07 -7.10
CA ASN A 510 5.40 -5.88 -7.07
C ASN A 510 4.12 -5.04 -7.18
N LEU A 511 3.07 -5.65 -7.71
CA LEU A 511 1.75 -5.04 -7.76
C LEU A 511 1.14 -5.00 -6.34
N SER A 512 1.01 -3.80 -5.80
CA SER A 512 0.49 -3.54 -4.45
C SER A 512 -0.63 -2.51 -4.47
N VAL A 513 -1.30 -2.32 -3.32
CA VAL A 513 -2.30 -1.24 -3.18
C VAL A 513 -1.67 0.13 -3.45
N ALA A 514 -0.42 0.34 -3.06
CA ALA A 514 0.31 1.59 -3.34
C ALA A 514 0.47 1.84 -4.84
N VAL A 515 0.86 0.81 -5.61
CA VAL A 515 0.94 0.85 -7.07
C VAL A 515 -0.42 1.14 -7.70
N ALA A 516 -1.49 0.50 -7.21
CA ALA A 516 -2.85 0.75 -7.69
C ALA A 516 -3.29 2.20 -7.47
N VAL A 517 -3.00 2.78 -6.30
CA VAL A 517 -3.24 4.21 -6.01
C VAL A 517 -2.45 5.10 -6.98
N GLY A 518 -1.22 4.74 -7.32
CA GLY A 518 -0.42 5.42 -8.33
C GLY A 518 -1.07 5.40 -9.73
N PHE A 519 -1.61 4.26 -10.16
CA PHE A 519 -2.38 4.17 -11.42
C PHE A 519 -3.68 4.97 -11.38
N ILE A 520 -4.39 4.98 -10.26
CA ILE A 520 -5.59 5.82 -10.07
C ILE A 520 -5.25 7.30 -10.22
N ALA A 521 -4.13 7.73 -9.63
CA ALA A 521 -3.63 9.10 -9.80
C ALA A 521 -3.28 9.43 -11.25
N LEU A 522 -2.67 8.48 -11.96
CA LEU A 522 -2.30 8.61 -13.36
C LEU A 522 -3.53 8.74 -14.27
N PHE A 523 -4.65 8.05 -13.97
CA PHE A 523 -5.86 8.14 -14.78
C PHE A 523 -6.37 9.58 -14.85
N GLY A 524 -6.44 10.29 -13.71
CA GLY A 524 -6.84 11.69 -13.68
C GLY A 524 -5.97 12.57 -14.58
N LEU A 525 -4.65 12.44 -14.47
CA LEU A 525 -3.69 13.20 -15.27
C LEU A 525 -3.77 12.90 -16.77
N ALA A 526 -3.98 11.62 -17.12
CA ALA A 526 -4.10 11.20 -18.53
C ALA A 526 -5.38 11.75 -19.16
N VAL A 527 -6.51 11.68 -18.46
CA VAL A 527 -7.80 12.15 -18.94
C VAL A 527 -7.81 13.67 -19.08
N GLU A 528 -7.31 14.41 -18.08
CA GLU A 528 -7.18 15.87 -18.13
C GLU A 528 -6.49 16.33 -19.41
N THR A 529 -5.37 15.74 -19.70
CA THR A 529 -4.56 16.12 -20.86
C THR A 529 -5.21 15.72 -22.18
N GLY A 530 -5.96 14.61 -22.20
CA GLY A 530 -6.76 14.16 -23.34
C GLY A 530 -7.90 15.14 -23.67
N ILE A 531 -8.65 15.58 -22.66
CA ILE A 531 -9.74 16.55 -22.80
C ILE A 531 -9.26 17.82 -23.47
N VAL A 532 -8.19 18.39 -22.94
CA VAL A 532 -7.69 19.67 -23.46
C VAL A 532 -7.17 19.53 -24.90
N MET A 533 -6.54 18.41 -25.27
CA MET A 533 -6.14 18.16 -26.66
C MET A 533 -7.36 18.14 -27.59
N VAL A 534 -8.42 17.40 -27.22
CA VAL A 534 -9.65 17.29 -28.01
C VAL A 534 -10.33 18.66 -28.19
N ILE A 535 -10.34 19.52 -27.14
CA ILE A 535 -10.86 20.90 -27.25
C ILE A 535 -10.11 21.70 -28.32
N TYR A 536 -8.76 21.70 -28.31
CA TYR A 536 -7.96 22.43 -29.29
C TYR A 536 -8.09 21.89 -30.72
N LEU A 537 -8.26 20.56 -30.86
CA LEU A 537 -8.56 19.97 -32.16
C LEU A 537 -9.93 20.37 -32.69
N ASN A 538 -10.95 20.44 -31.84
CA ASN A 538 -12.29 20.94 -32.20
C ASN A 538 -12.26 22.42 -32.54
N ASP A 539 -11.53 23.27 -31.80
CA ASP A 539 -11.34 24.69 -32.14
C ASP A 539 -10.71 24.85 -33.53
N ALA A 540 -9.73 24.02 -33.88
CA ALA A 540 -9.14 24.02 -35.21
C ALA A 540 -10.17 23.64 -36.30
N MET A 541 -11.05 22.67 -36.01
CA MET A 541 -12.14 22.31 -36.93
C MET A 541 -13.18 23.44 -37.07
N GLN A 542 -13.53 24.15 -36.00
CA GLN A 542 -14.37 25.31 -36.07
C GLN A 542 -13.79 26.39 -36.99
N GLN A 543 -12.50 26.68 -36.86
CA GLN A 543 -11.81 27.65 -37.73
C GLN A 543 -11.80 27.19 -39.18
N LEU A 544 -11.67 25.89 -39.48
CA LEU A 544 -11.77 25.34 -40.83
C LEU A 544 -13.18 25.57 -41.41
N VAL A 545 -14.22 25.18 -40.66
CA VAL A 545 -15.63 25.32 -41.07
C VAL A 545 -16.02 26.78 -41.28
N ALA A 546 -15.58 27.66 -40.36
CA ALA A 546 -15.84 29.11 -40.50
C ALA A 546 -15.18 29.71 -41.75
N LYS A 547 -14.03 29.19 -42.19
CA LYS A 547 -13.30 29.71 -43.36
C LYS A 547 -13.79 29.14 -44.68
N LYS A 548 -14.17 27.85 -44.74
CA LYS A 548 -14.47 27.12 -45.98
C LYS A 548 -15.91 26.61 -46.09
N GLY A 549 -16.73 26.79 -45.05
CA GLY A 549 -18.04 26.16 -44.95
C GLY A 549 -17.98 24.71 -44.51
N ASN A 550 -19.12 24.08 -44.24
CA ASN A 550 -19.21 22.71 -43.73
C ASN A 550 -19.84 21.76 -44.76
N SER A 551 -19.12 21.52 -45.86
CA SER A 551 -19.54 20.64 -46.94
C SER A 551 -18.36 19.80 -47.45
N ARG A 552 -18.67 18.62 -47.96
CA ARG A 552 -17.69 17.73 -48.61
C ARG A 552 -17.06 18.35 -49.85
N GLU A 553 -17.76 19.27 -50.49
CA GLU A 553 -17.25 19.95 -51.70
C GLU A 553 -16.25 21.06 -51.37
N THR A 554 -16.37 21.66 -50.17
CA THR A 554 -15.54 22.80 -49.75
C THR A 554 -14.34 22.39 -48.87
N ILE A 555 -14.42 21.26 -48.18
CA ILE A 555 -13.38 20.77 -47.27
C ILE A 555 -12.66 19.56 -47.90
N THR A 556 -11.38 19.72 -48.18
CA THR A 556 -10.53 18.63 -48.68
C THR A 556 -9.91 17.83 -47.52
N ARG A 557 -9.46 16.63 -47.82
CA ARG A 557 -8.72 15.78 -46.84
C ARG A 557 -7.42 16.45 -46.38
N GLU A 558 -6.76 17.19 -47.25
CA GLU A 558 -5.51 17.88 -46.91
C GLU A 558 -5.80 19.05 -45.96
N ASP A 559 -6.94 19.75 -46.14
CA ASP A 559 -7.37 20.79 -45.21
C ASP A 559 -7.57 20.23 -43.79
N LEU A 560 -8.27 19.08 -43.67
CA LEU A 560 -8.45 18.41 -42.37
C LEU A 560 -7.11 18.09 -41.71
N LYS A 561 -6.19 17.56 -42.47
CA LYS A 561 -4.86 17.18 -41.99
C LYS A 561 -4.07 18.41 -41.49
N GLU A 562 -4.01 19.49 -42.28
CA GLU A 562 -3.26 20.70 -41.92
C GLU A 562 -3.85 21.39 -40.68
N TYR A 563 -5.18 21.47 -40.58
CA TYR A 563 -5.84 22.08 -39.41
C TYR A 563 -5.70 21.22 -38.16
N VAL A 564 -5.72 19.88 -38.27
CA VAL A 564 -5.43 18.97 -37.12
C VAL A 564 -3.98 19.13 -36.67
N ILE A 565 -3.01 19.18 -37.57
CA ILE A 565 -1.60 19.41 -37.23
C ILE A 565 -1.44 20.78 -36.55
N ALA A 566 -2.03 21.83 -37.08
CA ALA A 566 -1.96 23.18 -36.51
C ALA A 566 -2.61 23.23 -35.11
N GLY A 567 -3.75 22.57 -34.91
CA GLY A 567 -4.43 22.49 -33.63
C GLY A 567 -3.59 21.74 -32.59
N ALA A 568 -3.00 20.62 -32.97
CA ALA A 568 -2.12 19.83 -32.10
C ALA A 568 -0.82 20.57 -31.77
N ALA A 569 -0.22 21.30 -32.72
CA ALA A 569 0.99 22.09 -32.51
C ALA A 569 0.79 23.19 -31.45
N LYS A 570 -0.38 23.82 -31.38
CA LYS A 570 -0.72 24.81 -30.33
C LYS A 570 -0.66 24.24 -28.92
N ARG A 571 -0.85 22.91 -28.75
CA ARG A 571 -0.80 22.24 -27.45
C ARG A 571 0.57 21.67 -27.10
N LEU A 572 1.51 21.63 -28.04
CA LEU A 572 2.84 21.04 -27.84
C LEU A 572 3.56 21.66 -26.64
N ARG A 573 3.71 22.97 -26.61
CA ARG A 573 4.41 23.69 -25.55
C ARG A 573 3.73 23.57 -24.18
N PRO A 574 2.43 23.89 -24.02
CA PRO A 574 1.75 23.72 -22.73
C PRO A 574 1.83 22.28 -22.22
N LYS A 575 1.68 21.28 -23.10
CA LYS A 575 1.75 19.87 -22.69
C LYS A 575 3.13 19.47 -22.21
N LEU A 576 4.19 19.85 -22.95
CA LEU A 576 5.56 19.55 -22.54
C LEU A 576 5.91 20.25 -21.21
N MET A 577 5.45 21.48 -21.01
CA MET A 577 5.62 22.18 -19.72
C MET A 577 4.97 21.40 -18.56
N THR A 578 3.72 20.95 -18.72
CA THR A 578 3.02 20.16 -17.69
C THR A 578 3.75 18.84 -17.40
N VAL A 579 4.20 18.14 -18.44
CA VAL A 579 4.97 16.89 -18.31
C VAL A 579 6.28 17.13 -17.56
N CYS A 580 7.05 18.15 -17.95
CA CYS A 580 8.31 18.48 -17.26
C CYS A 580 8.08 18.84 -15.80
N VAL A 581 7.08 19.70 -15.50
CA VAL A 581 6.75 20.07 -14.11
C VAL A 581 6.37 18.83 -13.29
N SER A 582 5.52 17.95 -13.83
CA SER A 582 5.13 16.72 -13.14
C SER A 582 6.33 15.80 -12.91
N LEU A 583 7.21 15.61 -13.89
CA LEU A 583 8.40 14.78 -13.75
C LEU A 583 9.38 15.36 -12.73
N PHE A 584 9.68 16.67 -12.80
CA PHE A 584 10.57 17.33 -11.83
C PHE A 584 10.01 17.29 -10.40
N ALA A 585 8.69 17.26 -10.23
CA ALA A 585 8.06 17.09 -8.92
C ALA A 585 8.14 15.64 -8.40
N LEU A 586 8.03 14.64 -9.28
CA LEU A 586 7.96 13.22 -8.90
C LEU A 586 9.34 12.56 -8.78
N ILE A 587 10.29 12.91 -9.66
CA ILE A 587 11.61 12.28 -9.73
C ILE A 587 12.38 12.35 -8.39
N PRO A 588 12.41 13.46 -7.62
CA PRO A 588 13.12 13.51 -6.34
C PRO A 588 12.63 12.47 -5.33
N ILE A 589 11.34 12.08 -5.39
CA ILE A 589 10.77 11.08 -4.49
C ILE A 589 11.39 9.70 -4.73
N LEU A 590 11.77 9.38 -5.98
CA LEU A 590 12.40 8.10 -6.32
C LEU A 590 13.78 7.92 -5.66
N TRP A 591 14.49 9.02 -5.38
CA TRP A 591 15.80 9.02 -4.70
C TRP A 591 15.70 9.29 -3.19
N SER A 592 14.51 9.51 -2.65
CA SER A 592 14.35 9.68 -1.20
C SER A 592 14.65 8.38 -0.45
N HIS A 593 15.23 8.48 0.74
CA HIS A 593 15.63 7.35 1.60
C HIS A 593 15.10 7.48 3.04
N GLY A 594 14.10 8.30 3.26
CA GLY A 594 13.47 8.46 4.58
C GLY A 594 12.41 7.38 4.87
N VAL A 595 11.98 7.31 6.12
CA VAL A 595 10.85 6.47 6.55
C VAL A 595 9.62 6.79 5.71
N GLY A 596 8.94 5.77 5.17
CA GLY A 596 7.80 5.92 4.27
C GLY A 596 8.15 6.08 2.79
N SER A 597 9.44 6.26 2.42
CA SER A 597 9.84 6.32 1.01
C SER A 597 9.50 5.04 0.26
N ASP A 598 9.53 3.90 0.94
CA ASP A 598 9.23 2.58 0.37
C ASP A 598 7.77 2.44 -0.07
N VAL A 599 6.85 3.18 0.54
CA VAL A 599 5.45 3.27 0.11
C VAL A 599 5.25 4.33 -0.97
N MET A 600 5.98 5.45 -0.88
CA MET A 600 5.84 6.55 -1.84
C MET A 600 6.41 6.23 -3.22
N LYS A 601 7.55 5.51 -3.30
CA LYS A 601 8.16 5.10 -4.58
C LYS A 601 7.23 4.27 -5.45
N PRO A 602 6.57 3.20 -4.96
CA PRO A 602 5.59 2.43 -5.73
C PRO A 602 4.38 3.24 -6.23
N ILE A 603 3.98 4.31 -5.52
CA ILE A 603 2.93 5.22 -5.99
C ILE A 603 3.42 6.08 -7.16
N VAL A 604 4.66 6.57 -7.06
CA VAL A 604 5.23 7.51 -8.03
C VAL A 604 5.67 6.84 -9.33
N LEU A 605 6.19 5.61 -9.26
CA LEU A 605 6.69 4.89 -10.43
C LEU A 605 5.70 4.80 -11.58
N PRO A 606 4.44 4.30 -11.40
CA PRO A 606 3.47 4.25 -12.48
C PRO A 606 3.13 5.63 -13.03
N MET A 607 3.15 6.67 -12.18
CA MET A 607 2.89 8.04 -12.59
C MET A 607 4.00 8.57 -13.52
N VAL A 608 5.27 8.36 -13.18
CA VAL A 608 6.43 8.79 -14.00
C VAL A 608 6.39 8.12 -15.37
N GLY A 609 6.26 6.79 -15.42
CA GLY A 609 6.19 6.07 -16.68
C GLY A 609 4.96 6.44 -17.51
N GLY A 610 3.81 6.52 -16.85
CA GLY A 610 2.54 6.80 -17.51
C GLY A 610 2.41 8.24 -18.03
N VAL A 611 2.98 9.23 -17.35
CA VAL A 611 3.02 10.62 -17.83
C VAL A 611 3.81 10.72 -19.14
N LEU A 612 4.94 10.01 -19.25
CA LEU A 612 5.75 9.99 -20.48
C LEU A 612 5.00 9.35 -21.66
N THR A 613 4.40 8.17 -21.45
CA THR A 613 3.66 7.49 -22.52
C THR A 613 2.36 8.19 -22.88
N SER A 614 1.63 8.73 -21.90
CA SER A 614 0.43 9.53 -22.15
C SER A 614 0.74 10.79 -22.96
N ALA A 615 1.85 11.47 -22.66
CA ALA A 615 2.28 12.64 -23.41
C ALA A 615 2.54 12.32 -24.89
N THR A 616 3.28 11.24 -25.14
CA THR A 616 3.57 10.77 -26.50
C THR A 616 2.29 10.38 -27.24
N HIS A 617 1.40 9.64 -26.57
CA HIS A 617 0.11 9.25 -27.14
C HIS A 617 -0.77 10.48 -27.49
N ILE A 618 -0.90 11.41 -26.56
CA ILE A 618 -1.74 12.60 -26.72
C ILE A 618 -1.22 13.51 -27.83
N LEU A 619 0.09 13.65 -27.98
CA LEU A 619 0.69 14.51 -28.99
C LEU A 619 0.70 13.88 -30.39
N LEU A 620 0.82 12.56 -30.52
CA LEU A 620 0.99 11.91 -31.81
C LEU A 620 -0.22 11.06 -32.23
N VAL A 621 -0.78 10.28 -31.32
CA VAL A 621 -1.82 9.29 -31.64
C VAL A 621 -3.22 9.87 -31.54
N THR A 622 -3.51 10.69 -30.52
CA THR A 622 -4.83 11.33 -30.37
C THR A 622 -5.19 12.20 -31.57
N PRO A 623 -4.33 13.10 -32.10
CA PRO A 623 -4.62 13.85 -33.32
C PRO A 623 -4.84 12.95 -34.56
N LEU A 624 -4.12 11.84 -34.65
CA LEU A 624 -4.30 10.86 -35.72
C LEU A 624 -5.69 10.20 -35.67
N ILE A 625 -6.10 9.73 -34.48
CA ILE A 625 -7.41 9.08 -34.31
C ILE A 625 -8.53 10.11 -34.54
N PHE A 626 -8.37 11.33 -34.05
CA PHE A 626 -9.31 12.44 -34.29
C PHE A 626 -9.44 12.76 -35.78
N LEU A 627 -8.32 12.86 -36.51
CA LEU A 627 -8.34 13.06 -37.98
C LEU A 627 -9.10 11.94 -38.68
N MET A 628 -8.86 10.69 -38.32
CA MET A 628 -9.56 9.54 -38.91
C MET A 628 -11.07 9.59 -38.63
N ALA A 629 -11.47 10.02 -37.44
CA ALA A 629 -12.88 10.19 -37.09
C ALA A 629 -13.53 11.29 -37.95
N LYS A 630 -12.87 12.45 -38.13
CA LYS A 630 -13.38 13.56 -38.93
C LYS A 630 -13.36 13.24 -40.44
N GLU A 631 -12.37 12.49 -40.96
CA GLU A 631 -12.39 11.96 -42.31
C GLU A 631 -13.60 11.03 -42.54
N TYR A 632 -13.90 10.17 -41.56
CA TYR A 632 -15.05 9.28 -41.65
C TYR A 632 -16.39 10.05 -41.62
N GLU A 633 -16.52 11.07 -40.77
CA GLU A 633 -17.71 11.95 -40.73
C GLU A 633 -17.93 12.62 -42.08
N LEU A 634 -16.92 13.27 -42.65
CA LEU A 634 -17.00 13.95 -43.91
C LEU A 634 -17.38 13.01 -45.06
N LYS A 635 -16.83 11.76 -45.03
CA LYS A 635 -17.15 10.73 -46.04
C LYS A 635 -18.58 10.23 -45.93
N LYS A 636 -19.08 9.99 -44.70
CA LYS A 636 -20.38 9.33 -44.45
C LYS A 636 -21.54 10.33 -44.44
N TYR A 637 -21.36 11.49 -43.83
CA TYR A 637 -22.44 12.47 -43.62
C TYR A 637 -22.33 13.73 -44.49
N GLY A 638 -21.25 13.86 -45.29
CA GLY A 638 -20.99 15.02 -46.14
C GLY A 638 -20.65 16.33 -45.38
N LYS A 639 -20.62 16.28 -44.06
CA LYS A 639 -20.32 17.40 -43.15
C LYS A 639 -19.56 16.91 -41.95
N ILE A 640 -18.86 17.82 -41.26
CA ILE A 640 -18.11 17.54 -40.03
C ILE A 640 -18.97 17.99 -38.85
N GLU A 641 -19.10 17.14 -37.84
CA GLU A 641 -19.68 17.53 -36.57
C GLU A 641 -18.65 18.37 -35.81
N VAL A 642 -19.01 19.61 -35.51
CA VAL A 642 -18.18 20.57 -34.77
C VAL A 642 -18.91 20.90 -33.49
N LEU A 643 -18.24 20.73 -32.35
CA LEU A 643 -18.83 21.12 -31.07
C LEU A 643 -19.07 22.64 -31.05
N GLU A 644 -20.33 23.08 -30.93
CA GLU A 644 -20.62 24.47 -30.60
C GLU A 644 -20.16 24.72 -29.15
N VAL A 645 -19.03 25.37 -29.02
CA VAL A 645 -18.69 25.99 -27.73
C VAL A 645 -19.60 27.19 -27.60
N LYS A 646 -20.78 27.01 -26.98
CA LYS A 646 -21.62 28.17 -26.60
C LYS A 646 -20.78 29.00 -25.63
N HIS A 647 -20.34 30.15 -26.13
CA HIS A 647 -19.59 31.17 -25.39
C HIS A 647 -20.43 31.81 -24.28
#